data_0ef65faf5a72c4cfaf5596e1a654c2f9
#
_entry.id   0ef65faf5a72c4cfaf5596e1a654c2f9
#
_cell.length_a   1.000
_cell.length_b   1.000
_cell.length_c   1.000
_cell.angle_alpha   90.00
_cell.angle_beta   90.00
_cell.angle_gamma   90.00
#
_symmetry.space_group_name_H-M   'P 1'
#
loop_
_entity.id
_entity.type
_entity.pdbx_description
1 polymer ?
#
loop_
_entity_poly.entity_id
_entity_poly.type
_entity_poly.pdbx_seq_one_letter_code
_entity_poly.pdbx_strand_id
1 'polypeptide(L)'
;MRHATAGFLAGLCVSVCFAQDDAVVITATRFPEDVRRLPASVTVISEEEIARSPARTIPELLNSQVGFTMKDLFGNNASNTSIDLRGFGATGPQNTLILLDGRRLNDIDLSGVQWSAIPLSSIERIEILRGTGAVLYGDNASAGVVNIVTRSPLRQGSAAEAFGRVGSYRTVEGQLFGSFAADRLGVNGSVYGYSSDGYRANNRNEQQNSSFNARLALGEGALDLRLGTDRQDVRLPGGRLIQPSIGLDEYAADRRGAQTPLDFASRDGARAGVSLMQRFGEAEFSVGVDYRDKDQRSYFDQGGSPASRADKLDFTSLTPRLRLPFNNHTLVLGADWNSWRYRSRRADRPENIARPANRVTVTQDTAGYYAQDTVELSRATLVTLGWRSERAKYAGDDIADPTSPACFFCSAAPSARETQKQHAWEIGLRHALGPQLALFGRAGRSFRFVNAEEIYENDVFFAPQFQILRPQHALTHEAGVEWRAGGNALRATLFRSDVSDEIHLDPFTTGVGNTNLPPSRREGVELDGSWQATGALRFTGGYAYTDAKFREGAFNSFGTILPIAGKTVPLVPRHKVNLGLSWDAMPRTRVSGALTAVSEQVLDNDEPDTLGRRIPGYGVADLKLAQSFSWGRLAMVLNNVFDQKYYTYAVRSQFTAGRYAVYPLPGRTLSLTAEVALR
;
A
#
# COMPACT_ATOMS: atom_id res chain seq x y z
N MET A 1 12.31 45.81 65.19
CA MET A 1 12.58 44.38 64.80
C MET A 1 11.68 44.01 63.65
N ARG A 2 12.11 44.17 62.46
CA ARG A 2 11.41 43.73 61.23
C ARG A 2 12.46 43.15 60.28
N HIS A 3 12.39 41.87 60.05
CA HIS A 3 13.23 41.19 59.07
C HIS A 3 12.64 41.39 57.68
N ALA A 4 13.43 41.94 56.78
CA ALA A 4 13.14 42.00 55.34
C ALA A 4 13.89 40.81 54.66
N THR A 5 13.15 39.89 54.07
CA THR A 5 13.66 38.85 53.19
C THR A 5 13.52 39.33 51.75
N ALA A 6 14.66 39.58 51.10
CA ALA A 6 14.73 39.89 49.68
C ALA A 6 14.79 38.55 48.89
N GLY A 7 13.77 38.28 48.09
CA GLY A 7 13.72 37.17 47.14
C GLY A 7 14.39 37.54 45.84
N PHE A 8 15.40 36.74 45.45
CA PHE A 8 16.11 36.84 44.19
C PHE A 8 15.31 36.05 43.12
N LEU A 9 14.61 36.74 42.21
CA LEU A 9 14.06 36.15 41.01
C LEU A 9 15.17 36.12 39.95
N ALA A 10 15.81 34.96 39.76
CA ALA A 10 16.67 34.72 38.61
C ALA A 10 15.79 34.42 37.37
N GLY A 11 15.67 35.37 36.47
CA GLY A 11 15.05 35.15 35.16
C GLY A 11 15.90 34.23 34.28
N LEU A 12 15.43 33.01 34.07
CA LEU A 12 15.97 32.13 33.02
C LEU A 12 15.52 32.70 31.67
N CYS A 13 16.38 33.45 30.99
CA CYS A 13 16.23 33.70 29.54
C CYS A 13 16.57 32.40 28.81
N VAL A 14 15.57 31.63 28.50
CA VAL A 14 15.69 30.54 27.51
C VAL A 14 15.76 31.20 26.15
N SER A 15 16.97 31.30 25.57
CA SER A 15 17.14 31.65 24.16
C SER A 15 16.59 30.48 23.33
N VAL A 16 15.34 30.65 22.88
CA VAL A 16 14.77 29.73 21.89
C VAL A 16 15.48 29.99 20.57
N CYS A 17 16.48 29.17 20.26
CA CYS A 17 17.07 29.11 18.96
C CYS A 17 15.99 28.53 18.04
N PHE A 18 15.35 29.36 17.21
CA PHE A 18 14.44 28.92 16.17
C PHE A 18 15.28 28.19 15.13
N ALA A 19 15.33 26.87 15.22
CA ALA A 19 15.70 26.05 14.08
C ALA A 19 14.68 26.36 12.98
N GLN A 20 15.14 26.84 11.85
CA GLN A 20 14.31 27.05 10.68
C GLN A 20 13.87 25.64 10.24
N ASP A 21 12.58 25.30 10.42
CA ASP A 21 12.02 24.04 9.94
C ASP A 21 12.18 24.01 8.41
N ASP A 22 13.08 23.18 7.91
CA ASP A 22 13.28 22.99 6.48
C ASP A 22 11.96 22.54 5.84
N ALA A 23 11.60 23.17 4.73
CA ALA A 23 10.38 22.85 4.00
C ALA A 23 10.41 21.39 3.53
N VAL A 24 9.49 20.57 4.00
CA VAL A 24 9.35 19.19 3.56
C VAL A 24 8.65 19.17 2.21
N VAL A 25 9.42 18.88 1.16
CA VAL A 25 8.92 18.82 -0.22
C VAL A 25 8.52 17.40 -0.58
N ILE A 26 7.29 17.23 -1.11
CA ILE A 26 6.78 15.97 -1.63
C ILE A 26 6.55 16.02 -3.14
N THR A 27 6.50 14.87 -3.76
CA THR A 27 6.22 14.67 -5.19
C THR A 27 4.94 13.88 -5.45
N ALA A 28 4.24 13.46 -4.39
CA ALA A 28 2.91 12.84 -4.48
C ALA A 28 1.82 13.78 -5.02
N THR A 29 2.17 15.03 -5.34
CA THR A 29 1.35 16.03 -6.03
C THR A 29 1.72 16.21 -7.50
N ARG A 30 2.41 15.22 -8.10
CA ARG A 30 2.92 15.22 -9.49
C ARG A 30 4.12 16.15 -9.74
N PHE A 31 4.26 17.24 -9.01
CA PHE A 31 5.39 18.15 -9.00
C PHE A 31 5.87 18.36 -7.57
N PRO A 32 7.13 18.78 -7.37
CA PRO A 32 7.62 19.11 -6.03
C PRO A 32 6.78 20.22 -5.39
N GLU A 33 6.21 19.97 -4.20
CA GLU A 33 5.40 20.94 -3.47
C GLU A 33 5.71 20.86 -1.96
N ASP A 34 5.69 21.98 -1.28
CA ASP A 34 5.82 22.04 0.18
C ASP A 34 4.55 21.47 0.85
N VAL A 35 4.72 20.49 1.74
CA VAL A 35 3.63 19.89 2.52
C VAL A 35 2.76 20.93 3.21
N ARG A 36 3.35 22.05 3.65
CA ARG A 36 2.64 23.16 4.32
C ARG A 36 1.69 23.93 3.38
N ARG A 37 1.73 23.69 2.08
CA ARG A 37 0.83 24.32 1.10
C ARG A 37 -0.37 23.43 0.73
N LEU A 38 -0.41 22.20 1.21
CA LEU A 38 -1.44 21.23 0.82
C LEU A 38 -2.64 21.26 1.77
N PRO A 39 -3.88 21.33 1.26
CA PRO A 39 -5.10 21.23 2.04
C PRO A 39 -5.48 19.77 2.31
N ALA A 40 -4.54 18.94 2.79
CA ALA A 40 -4.74 17.52 2.97
C ALA A 40 -3.88 16.96 4.11
N SER A 41 -4.28 15.81 4.65
CA SER A 41 -3.48 15.06 5.61
C SER A 41 -2.31 14.37 4.90
N VAL A 42 -1.09 14.87 5.10
CA VAL A 42 0.13 14.34 4.49
C VAL A 42 1.11 13.88 5.56
N THR A 43 1.69 12.68 5.38
CA THR A 43 2.79 12.18 6.20
C THR A 43 3.97 11.87 5.30
N VAL A 44 5.17 12.23 5.74
CA VAL A 44 6.42 11.86 5.10
C VAL A 44 7.22 11.02 6.09
N ILE A 45 7.60 9.83 5.69
CA ILE A 45 8.49 8.96 6.45
C ILE A 45 9.88 9.11 5.82
N SER A 46 10.80 9.75 6.54
CA SER A 46 12.15 10.00 6.06
C SER A 46 13.05 8.75 6.09
N GLU A 47 14.18 8.79 5.39
CA GLU A 47 15.20 7.74 5.45
C GLU A 47 15.66 7.47 6.89
N GLU A 48 15.79 8.53 7.70
CA GLU A 48 16.18 8.39 9.10
C GLU A 48 15.08 7.68 9.93
N GLU A 49 13.81 7.98 9.69
CA GLU A 49 12.69 7.30 10.36
C GLU A 49 12.59 5.84 9.93
N ILE A 50 12.83 5.52 8.66
CA ILE A 50 12.94 4.13 8.15
C ILE A 50 14.09 3.41 8.88
N ALA A 51 15.25 4.04 8.98
CA ALA A 51 16.42 3.47 9.65
C ALA A 51 16.23 3.26 11.17
N ARG A 52 15.41 4.08 11.82
CA ARG A 52 15.03 3.94 13.25
C ARG A 52 14.00 2.84 13.48
N SER A 53 13.10 2.61 12.53
CA SER A 53 12.00 1.66 12.66
C SER A 53 12.49 0.21 12.85
N PRO A 54 11.82 -0.60 13.70
CA PRO A 54 12.03 -2.04 13.75
C PRO A 54 11.34 -2.79 12.59
N ALA A 55 10.56 -2.10 11.72
CA ALA A 55 9.91 -2.70 10.56
C ALA A 55 10.93 -3.29 9.58
N ARG A 56 10.58 -4.42 8.99
CA ARG A 56 11.43 -5.16 8.04
C ARG A 56 10.97 -5.00 6.60
N THR A 57 9.71 -4.61 6.41
CA THR A 57 9.05 -4.48 5.11
C THR A 57 8.27 -3.16 5.03
N ILE A 58 7.97 -2.72 3.80
CA ILE A 58 7.16 -1.51 3.58
C ILE A 58 5.75 -1.63 4.20
N PRO A 59 5.00 -2.75 4.05
CA PRO A 59 3.72 -2.89 4.72
C PRO A 59 3.79 -2.80 6.26
N GLU A 60 4.82 -3.38 6.90
CA GLU A 60 5.03 -3.22 8.34
C GLU A 60 5.27 -1.76 8.72
N LEU A 61 6.06 -1.03 7.92
CA LEU A 61 6.32 0.40 8.13
C LEU A 61 5.05 1.24 7.93
N LEU A 62 4.25 0.98 6.89
CA LEU A 62 2.97 1.64 6.66
C LEU A 62 1.96 1.29 7.76
N ASN A 63 1.95 0.04 8.24
CA ASN A 63 1.09 -0.38 9.35
C ASN A 63 1.41 0.35 10.67
N SER A 64 2.62 0.87 10.83
CA SER A 64 2.96 1.74 11.97
C SER A 64 2.43 3.18 11.84
N GLN A 65 1.81 3.53 10.71
CA GLN A 65 1.22 4.84 10.48
C GLN A 65 -0.29 4.85 10.79
N VAL A 66 -0.80 6.03 11.17
CA VAL A 66 -2.23 6.21 11.44
C VAL A 66 -3.07 5.98 10.19
N GLY A 67 -4.25 5.37 10.36
CA GLY A 67 -5.21 5.11 9.29
C GLY A 67 -4.92 3.89 8.43
N PHE A 68 -3.71 3.29 8.49
CA PHE A 68 -3.40 2.05 7.78
C PHE A 68 -3.72 0.82 8.62
N THR A 69 -4.15 -0.26 7.95
CA THR A 69 -4.15 -1.62 8.48
C THR A 69 -3.48 -2.57 7.48
N MET A 70 -2.77 -3.53 8.01
CA MET A 70 -2.07 -4.56 7.23
C MET A 70 -2.78 -5.89 7.37
N LYS A 71 -2.99 -6.56 6.24
CA LYS A 71 -3.45 -7.95 6.18
C LYS A 71 -2.31 -8.77 5.60
N ASP A 72 -1.72 -9.61 6.43
CA ASP A 72 -0.64 -10.50 6.04
C ASP A 72 -1.14 -11.94 6.18
N LEU A 73 -1.06 -12.71 5.10
CA LEU A 73 -1.53 -14.08 5.09
C LEU A 73 -0.47 -15.07 5.56
N PHE A 74 0.80 -14.75 5.39
CA PHE A 74 1.86 -15.76 5.55
C PHE A 74 3.03 -15.35 6.45
N GLY A 75 3.17 -14.06 6.77
CA GLY A 75 4.23 -13.56 7.65
C GLY A 75 5.64 -13.79 7.11
N ASN A 76 5.84 -13.80 5.79
CA ASN A 76 7.10 -14.09 5.16
C ASN A 76 7.47 -13.05 4.08
N ASN A 77 8.25 -12.02 4.48
CA ASN A 77 8.74 -10.92 3.63
C ASN A 77 7.66 -10.22 2.80
N ALA A 78 6.53 -9.93 3.42
CA ALA A 78 5.39 -9.27 2.78
C ALA A 78 4.85 -9.99 1.53
N SER A 79 5.11 -11.29 1.36
CA SER A 79 4.44 -12.09 0.34
C SER A 79 2.95 -12.20 0.66
N ASN A 80 2.09 -11.89 -0.32
CA ASN A 80 0.64 -11.83 -0.15
C ASN A 80 0.20 -10.95 1.05
N THR A 81 0.86 -9.81 1.22
CA THR A 81 0.52 -8.79 2.22
C THR A 81 -0.15 -7.62 1.52
N SER A 82 -1.28 -7.22 2.02
CA SER A 82 -2.03 -6.06 1.56
C SER A 82 -2.15 -5.00 2.64
N ILE A 83 -2.34 -3.76 2.21
CA ILE A 83 -2.61 -2.62 3.09
C ILE A 83 -4.00 -2.07 2.78
N ASP A 84 -4.66 -1.59 3.81
CA ASP A 84 -5.91 -0.85 3.72
C ASP A 84 -5.72 0.51 4.39
N LEU A 85 -6.23 1.57 3.79
CA LEU A 85 -6.22 2.92 4.32
C LEU A 85 -7.66 3.38 4.53
N ARG A 86 -8.00 3.83 5.75
CA ARG A 86 -9.31 4.37 6.12
C ARG A 86 -10.49 3.40 5.94
N GLY A 87 -10.26 2.09 6.07
CA GLY A 87 -11.33 1.11 6.24
C GLY A 87 -12.10 0.70 4.98
N PHE A 88 -11.42 0.52 3.84
CA PHE A 88 -11.98 -0.16 2.68
C PHE A 88 -12.03 -1.69 2.86
N GLY A 89 -11.42 -2.20 3.91
CA GLY A 89 -11.49 -3.61 4.24
C GLY A 89 -10.85 -4.50 3.17
N ALA A 90 -11.60 -5.50 2.66
CA ALA A 90 -11.11 -6.42 1.64
C ALA A 90 -10.65 -5.69 0.36
N THR A 91 -11.29 -4.57 0.01
CA THR A 91 -11.01 -3.79 -1.22
C THR A 91 -9.94 -2.71 -1.03
N GLY A 92 -9.34 -2.60 0.16
CA GLY A 92 -8.30 -1.62 0.50
C GLY A 92 -7.16 -1.52 -0.53
N PRO A 93 -6.58 -2.65 -0.99
CA PRO A 93 -5.49 -2.65 -1.97
C PRO A 93 -5.85 -1.99 -3.31
N GLN A 94 -7.10 -2.08 -3.74
CA GLN A 94 -7.60 -1.49 -4.98
C GLN A 94 -8.06 -0.04 -4.81
N ASN A 95 -8.12 0.46 -3.57
CA ASN A 95 -8.53 1.84 -3.23
C ASN A 95 -7.36 2.71 -2.77
N THR A 96 -6.18 2.14 -2.56
CA THR A 96 -4.95 2.84 -2.20
C THR A 96 -3.94 2.74 -3.34
N LEU A 97 -3.62 3.86 -3.96
CA LEU A 97 -2.66 3.91 -5.05
C LEU A 97 -1.22 3.89 -4.51
N ILE A 98 -0.43 2.93 -4.97
CA ILE A 98 0.98 2.82 -4.63
C ILE A 98 1.82 3.25 -5.83
N LEU A 99 2.75 4.15 -5.58
CA LEU A 99 3.68 4.68 -6.57
C LEU A 99 5.12 4.36 -6.17
N LEU A 100 5.97 4.12 -7.16
CA LEU A 100 7.42 4.11 -7.04
C LEU A 100 7.99 5.24 -7.90
N ASP A 101 8.56 6.26 -7.25
CA ASP A 101 9.06 7.46 -7.93
C ASP A 101 8.01 8.14 -8.83
N GLY A 102 6.76 8.20 -8.36
CA GLY A 102 5.62 8.78 -9.07
C GLY A 102 4.98 7.88 -10.13
N ARG A 103 5.41 6.62 -10.28
CA ARG A 103 4.92 5.63 -11.25
C ARG A 103 4.07 4.57 -10.57
N ARG A 104 2.93 4.24 -11.17
CA ARG A 104 1.96 3.29 -10.63
C ARG A 104 2.56 1.88 -10.48
N LEU A 105 2.38 1.27 -9.29
CA LEU A 105 2.71 -0.13 -9.02
C LEU A 105 1.50 -1.05 -8.98
N ASN A 106 0.30 -0.53 -8.73
CA ASN A 106 -0.93 -1.33 -8.76
C ASN A 106 -1.15 -1.88 -10.18
N ASP A 107 -1.38 -3.19 -10.28
CA ASP A 107 -1.75 -3.89 -11.51
C ASP A 107 -3.27 -4.02 -11.64
N ILE A 108 -3.74 -4.45 -12.81
CA ILE A 108 -5.15 -4.75 -13.06
C ILE A 108 -5.52 -6.21 -12.76
N ASP A 109 -4.63 -6.95 -12.12
CA ASP A 109 -4.91 -8.24 -11.51
C ASP A 109 -5.03 -8.11 -9.98
N LEU A 110 -5.46 -9.16 -9.31
CA LEU A 110 -5.63 -9.19 -7.86
C LEU A 110 -4.38 -9.65 -7.09
N SER A 111 -3.25 -9.83 -7.77
CA SER A 111 -2.01 -10.30 -7.13
C SER A 111 -1.39 -9.30 -6.14
N GLY A 112 -1.86 -8.05 -6.15
CA GLY A 112 -1.37 -6.99 -5.27
C GLY A 112 0.01 -6.44 -5.66
N VAL A 113 0.49 -5.48 -4.86
CA VAL A 113 1.80 -4.86 -5.04
C VAL A 113 2.91 -5.80 -4.57
N GLN A 114 3.94 -5.96 -5.40
CA GLN A 114 5.15 -6.72 -5.04
C GLN A 114 6.05 -5.88 -4.11
N TRP A 115 5.74 -5.87 -2.84
CA TRP A 115 6.45 -5.06 -1.84
C TRP A 115 7.92 -5.42 -1.72
N SER A 116 8.23 -6.67 -1.80
CA SER A 116 9.57 -7.21 -1.67
C SER A 116 10.49 -6.90 -2.87
N ALA A 117 9.93 -6.43 -4.00
CA ALA A 117 10.71 -5.86 -5.11
C ALA A 117 11.34 -4.49 -4.78
N ILE A 118 11.04 -3.91 -3.60
CA ILE A 118 11.53 -2.61 -3.18
C ILE A 118 12.15 -2.76 -1.77
N PRO A 119 13.45 -3.03 -1.65
CA PRO A 119 14.13 -3.11 -0.37
C PRO A 119 14.06 -1.77 0.39
N LEU A 120 13.82 -1.81 1.71
CA LEU A 120 13.77 -0.60 2.55
C LEU A 120 15.03 0.26 2.45
N SER A 121 16.20 -0.37 2.28
CA SER A 121 17.49 0.30 2.12
C SER A 121 17.65 1.11 0.83
N SER A 122 16.79 0.89 -0.18
CA SER A 122 16.78 1.69 -1.42
C SER A 122 15.92 2.96 -1.34
N ILE A 123 15.19 3.14 -0.25
CA ILE A 123 14.18 4.19 -0.10
C ILE A 123 14.81 5.42 0.54
N GLU A 124 14.60 6.58 -0.08
CA GLU A 124 14.92 7.90 0.49
C GLU A 124 13.80 8.39 1.42
N ARG A 125 12.55 8.23 1.02
CA ARG A 125 11.37 8.59 1.81
C ARG A 125 10.10 7.93 1.28
N ILE A 126 9.06 7.88 2.12
CA ILE A 126 7.72 7.48 1.70
C ILE A 126 6.78 8.66 1.98
N GLU A 127 6.05 9.08 0.96
CA GLU A 127 5.07 10.17 1.00
C GLU A 127 3.67 9.57 1.02
N ILE A 128 2.85 9.94 1.99
CA ILE A 128 1.50 9.43 2.18
C ILE A 128 0.53 10.60 2.11
N LEU A 129 -0.27 10.64 1.06
CA LEU A 129 -1.39 11.58 0.90
C LEU A 129 -2.68 10.82 1.22
N ARG A 130 -3.35 11.17 2.32
CA ARG A 130 -4.64 10.57 2.71
C ARG A 130 -5.80 11.27 2.03
N GLY A 131 -6.93 10.57 1.91
CA GLY A 131 -8.11 11.06 1.19
C GLY A 131 -7.95 10.95 -0.32
N THR A 132 -8.89 11.52 -1.08
CA THR A 132 -8.91 11.36 -2.53
C THR A 132 -7.67 11.94 -3.21
N GLY A 133 -7.01 11.13 -4.03
CA GLY A 133 -5.94 11.54 -4.95
C GLY A 133 -6.38 11.46 -6.43
N ALA A 134 -7.67 11.22 -6.66
CA ALA A 134 -8.18 10.83 -7.98
C ALA A 134 -8.09 11.94 -9.03
N VAL A 135 -8.07 13.22 -8.68
CA VAL A 135 -7.86 14.30 -9.65
C VAL A 135 -6.51 14.14 -10.34
N LEU A 136 -5.44 13.99 -9.58
CA LEU A 136 -4.09 13.88 -10.15
C LEU A 136 -3.78 12.49 -10.71
N TYR A 137 -4.35 11.42 -10.12
CA TYR A 137 -3.92 10.06 -10.40
C TYR A 137 -4.99 9.15 -11.01
N GLY A 138 -6.26 9.55 -10.99
CA GLY A 138 -7.38 8.77 -11.52
C GLY A 138 -7.74 7.58 -10.64
N ASP A 139 -7.90 6.45 -11.30
CA ASP A 139 -8.28 5.17 -10.73
C ASP A 139 -7.40 4.71 -9.55
N ASN A 140 -7.96 3.92 -8.60
CA ASN A 140 -7.34 3.36 -7.39
C ASN A 140 -6.93 4.37 -6.30
N ALA A 141 -7.20 5.67 -6.44
CA ALA A 141 -6.77 6.70 -5.49
C ALA A 141 -7.91 7.22 -4.59
N SER A 142 -8.84 6.34 -4.18
CA SER A 142 -10.02 6.72 -3.37
C SER A 142 -9.68 6.91 -1.89
N ALA A 143 -8.86 6.04 -1.32
CA ALA A 143 -8.42 6.12 0.08
C ALA A 143 -7.20 7.03 0.26
N GLY A 144 -6.30 7.03 -0.73
CA GLY A 144 -5.09 7.82 -0.71
C GLY A 144 -4.04 7.38 -1.72
N VAL A 145 -2.90 8.05 -1.66
CA VAL A 145 -1.72 7.79 -2.49
C VAL A 145 -0.51 7.59 -1.59
N VAL A 146 0.24 6.52 -1.82
CA VAL A 146 1.53 6.26 -1.19
C VAL A 146 2.61 6.32 -2.27
N ASN A 147 3.49 7.30 -2.20
CA ASN A 147 4.61 7.44 -3.14
C ASN A 147 5.92 7.05 -2.45
N ILE A 148 6.52 5.96 -2.90
CA ILE A 148 7.82 5.48 -2.45
C ILE A 148 8.87 6.14 -3.33
N VAL A 149 9.73 6.95 -2.72
CA VAL A 149 10.78 7.68 -3.42
C VAL A 149 12.12 7.02 -3.16
N THR A 150 12.79 6.59 -4.23
CA THR A 150 14.11 5.96 -4.13
C THR A 150 15.23 7.00 -4.09
N ARG A 151 16.40 6.60 -3.59
CA ARG A 151 17.59 7.45 -3.49
C ARG A 151 18.01 8.00 -4.85
N SER A 152 18.16 9.33 -4.94
CA SER A 152 18.55 10.00 -6.19
C SER A 152 20.05 9.82 -6.48
N PRO A 153 20.44 9.34 -7.69
CA PRO A 153 21.84 9.13 -8.01
C PRO A 153 22.72 10.39 -7.89
N LEU A 154 22.19 11.55 -8.30
CA LEU A 154 22.95 12.81 -8.25
C LEU A 154 23.15 13.35 -6.84
N ARG A 155 22.17 13.13 -5.92
CA ARG A 155 22.28 13.63 -4.54
C ARG A 155 23.16 12.75 -3.66
N GLN A 156 23.25 11.48 -3.98
CA GLN A 156 23.99 10.52 -3.18
C GLN A 156 25.50 10.57 -3.36
N GLY A 157 25.97 11.10 -4.51
CA GLY A 157 27.38 11.07 -4.88
C GLY A 157 27.88 9.64 -5.17
N SER A 158 29.19 9.43 -5.05
CA SER A 158 29.79 8.10 -5.23
C SER A 158 29.80 7.36 -3.90
N ALA A 159 29.11 6.21 -3.82
CA ALA A 159 29.00 5.39 -2.64
C ALA A 159 28.86 3.91 -3.03
N ALA A 160 29.31 3.01 -2.16
CA ALA A 160 29.03 1.59 -2.26
C ALA A 160 28.65 1.06 -0.87
N GLU A 161 27.60 0.28 -0.80
CA GLU A 161 27.02 -0.23 0.45
C GLU A 161 26.70 -1.72 0.31
N ALA A 162 26.95 -2.48 1.38
CA ALA A 162 26.51 -3.86 1.50
C ALA A 162 25.62 -3.98 2.73
N PHE A 163 24.52 -4.72 2.57
CA PHE A 163 23.57 -5.06 3.62
C PHE A 163 23.44 -6.57 3.71
N GLY A 164 23.41 -7.10 4.93
CA GLY A 164 23.14 -8.50 5.19
C GLY A 164 22.26 -8.67 6.41
N ARG A 165 21.32 -9.62 6.38
CA ARG A 165 20.47 -10.01 7.51
C ARG A 165 20.33 -11.51 7.61
N VAL A 166 20.44 -12.03 8.83
CA VAL A 166 20.12 -13.42 9.17
C VAL A 166 19.08 -13.43 10.29
N GLY A 167 18.20 -14.42 10.31
CA GLY A 167 17.11 -14.43 11.29
C GLY A 167 16.41 -15.77 11.47
N SER A 168 15.34 -15.74 12.27
CA SER A 168 14.45 -16.87 12.51
C SER A 168 13.97 -17.51 11.21
N TYR A 169 13.63 -18.79 11.21
CA TYR A 169 13.14 -19.56 10.05
C TYR A 169 14.15 -19.65 8.90
N ARG A 170 15.45 -19.74 9.23
CA ARG A 170 16.57 -19.77 8.26
C ARG A 170 16.53 -18.58 7.28
N THR A 171 16.07 -17.44 7.75
CA THR A 171 16.06 -16.22 6.93
C THR A 171 17.47 -15.76 6.65
N VAL A 172 17.76 -15.57 5.36
CA VAL A 172 18.98 -14.93 4.85
C VAL A 172 18.57 -13.87 3.84
N GLU A 173 19.12 -12.67 3.97
CA GLU A 173 18.86 -11.55 3.09
C GLU A 173 20.15 -10.79 2.84
N GLY A 174 20.34 -10.31 1.62
CA GLY A 174 21.50 -9.52 1.25
C GLY A 174 21.21 -8.52 0.14
N GLN A 175 21.92 -7.41 0.17
CA GLN A 175 21.89 -6.39 -0.87
C GLN A 175 23.27 -5.81 -1.09
N LEU A 176 23.60 -5.57 -2.35
CA LEU A 176 24.69 -4.69 -2.75
C LEU A 176 24.10 -3.49 -3.46
N PHE A 177 24.56 -2.31 -3.09
CA PHE A 177 24.17 -1.04 -3.68
C PHE A 177 25.42 -0.28 -4.08
N GLY A 178 25.40 0.35 -5.27
CA GLY A 178 26.44 1.23 -5.73
C GLY A 178 25.88 2.49 -6.37
N SER A 179 26.50 3.63 -6.15
CA SER A 179 26.21 4.89 -6.82
C SER A 179 27.48 5.58 -7.26
N PHE A 180 27.37 6.30 -8.38
CA PHE A 180 28.42 7.16 -8.91
C PHE A 180 27.79 8.44 -9.44
N ALA A 181 28.35 9.58 -9.10
CA ALA A 181 27.93 10.87 -9.61
C ALA A 181 29.14 11.70 -10.04
N ALA A 182 29.09 12.24 -11.25
CA ALA A 182 30.06 13.16 -11.80
C ALA A 182 29.34 14.26 -12.58
N ASP A 183 29.60 15.51 -12.26
CA ASP A 183 29.00 16.71 -12.87
C ASP A 183 27.48 16.60 -13.02
N ARG A 184 27.05 16.28 -14.25
CA ARG A 184 25.62 16.24 -14.63
C ARG A 184 25.04 14.84 -14.66
N LEU A 185 25.86 13.80 -14.56
CA LEU A 185 25.43 12.40 -14.63
C LEU A 185 25.55 11.72 -13.27
N GLY A 186 24.46 11.19 -12.77
CA GLY A 186 24.43 10.26 -11.66
C GLY A 186 23.87 8.92 -12.09
N VAL A 187 24.46 7.83 -11.59
CA VAL A 187 23.96 6.47 -11.77
C VAL A 187 23.95 5.75 -10.44
N ASN A 188 22.96 4.90 -10.20
CA ASN A 188 23.01 3.94 -9.10
C ASN A 188 22.38 2.61 -9.51
N GLY A 189 22.69 1.58 -8.77
CA GLY A 189 22.12 0.26 -8.97
C GLY A 189 22.19 -0.59 -7.72
N SER A 190 21.32 -1.59 -7.66
CA SER A 190 21.33 -2.57 -6.57
C SER A 190 21.00 -3.96 -7.08
N VAL A 191 21.51 -4.95 -6.37
CA VAL A 191 21.11 -6.36 -6.44
C VAL A 191 20.70 -6.81 -5.05
N TYR A 192 19.60 -7.55 -4.95
CA TYR A 192 18.98 -7.97 -3.71
C TYR A 192 18.60 -9.44 -3.79
N GLY A 193 18.80 -10.17 -2.70
CA GLY A 193 18.37 -11.55 -2.54
C GLY A 193 17.77 -11.80 -1.17
N TYR A 194 16.75 -12.64 -1.10
CA TYR A 194 16.08 -13.07 0.11
C TYR A 194 15.71 -14.54 0.02
N SER A 195 15.87 -15.26 1.12
CA SER A 195 15.39 -16.64 1.28
C SER A 195 14.97 -16.89 2.73
N SER A 196 13.84 -17.57 2.93
CA SER A 196 13.36 -18.01 4.23
C SER A 196 12.41 -19.20 4.07
N ASP A 197 12.48 -20.16 5.01
CA ASP A 197 11.50 -21.26 5.05
C ASP A 197 10.12 -20.78 5.52
N GLY A 198 10.04 -19.63 6.18
CA GLY A 198 8.82 -19.09 6.76
C GLY A 198 8.40 -19.79 8.05
N TYR A 199 7.34 -19.26 8.67
CA TYR A 199 6.83 -19.72 9.97
C TYR A 199 6.08 -21.06 9.90
N ARG A 200 5.38 -21.30 8.80
CA ARG A 200 4.48 -22.44 8.61
C ARG A 200 5.11 -23.51 7.70
N ALA A 201 4.57 -24.71 7.71
CA ALA A 201 4.83 -25.69 6.67
C ALA A 201 4.36 -25.14 5.30
N ASN A 202 5.04 -25.47 4.22
CA ASN A 202 4.79 -24.95 2.86
C ASN A 202 4.72 -23.42 2.80
N ASN A 203 5.69 -22.70 3.45
CA ASN A 203 5.73 -21.25 3.51
C ASN A 203 7.09 -20.65 3.06
N ARG A 204 7.86 -21.38 2.26
CA ARG A 204 9.14 -20.88 1.73
C ARG A 204 8.92 -19.70 0.80
N ASN A 205 9.78 -18.68 0.91
CA ASN A 205 9.84 -17.54 0.01
C ASN A 205 11.27 -17.29 -0.41
N GLU A 206 11.50 -17.26 -1.71
CA GLU A 206 12.77 -16.92 -2.35
C GLU A 206 12.55 -15.74 -3.27
N GLN A 207 13.49 -14.80 -3.26
CA GLN A 207 13.35 -13.58 -4.04
C GLN A 207 14.69 -13.04 -4.49
N GLN A 208 14.69 -12.46 -5.71
CA GLN A 208 15.83 -11.79 -6.31
C GLN A 208 15.33 -10.54 -7.04
N ASN A 209 15.98 -9.41 -6.82
CA ASN A 209 15.66 -8.15 -7.49
C ASN A 209 16.93 -7.47 -7.97
N SER A 210 16.81 -6.73 -9.06
CA SER A 210 17.83 -5.79 -9.48
C SER A 210 17.22 -4.44 -9.86
N SER A 211 17.96 -3.37 -9.67
CA SER A 211 17.57 -2.03 -10.11
C SER A 211 18.77 -1.28 -10.66
N PHE A 212 18.50 -0.43 -11.64
CA PHE A 212 19.45 0.53 -12.19
C PHE A 212 18.73 1.84 -12.48
N ASN A 213 19.30 2.95 -12.02
CA ASN A 213 18.79 4.29 -12.26
C ASN A 213 19.93 5.17 -12.79
N ALA A 214 19.62 5.99 -13.80
CA ALA A 214 20.52 7.02 -14.29
C ALA A 214 19.76 8.34 -14.35
N ARG A 215 20.41 9.42 -13.94
CA ARG A 215 19.89 10.79 -14.02
C ARG A 215 20.91 11.70 -14.67
N LEU A 216 20.50 12.34 -15.75
CA LEU A 216 21.27 13.35 -16.46
C LEU A 216 20.64 14.73 -16.24
N ALA A 217 21.37 15.64 -15.62
CA ALA A 217 20.94 17.03 -15.49
C ALA A 217 21.06 17.77 -16.84
N LEU A 218 19.99 18.44 -17.26
CA LEU A 218 19.86 19.16 -18.55
C LEU A 218 19.55 20.62 -18.28
N GLY A 219 20.55 21.39 -17.86
CA GLY A 219 20.33 22.77 -17.42
C GLY A 219 19.41 22.83 -16.22
N GLU A 220 18.22 23.43 -16.38
CA GLU A 220 17.17 23.49 -15.34
C GLU A 220 16.22 22.27 -15.35
N GLY A 221 16.58 21.22 -16.06
CA GLY A 221 15.80 20.00 -16.18
C GLY A 221 16.61 18.74 -15.87
N ALA A 222 15.99 17.59 -16.08
CA ALA A 222 16.63 16.30 -15.95
C ALA A 222 15.97 15.23 -16.83
N LEU A 223 16.80 14.30 -17.31
CA LEU A 223 16.36 13.05 -17.93
C LEU A 223 16.66 11.90 -16.97
N ASP A 224 15.65 11.13 -16.63
CA ASP A 224 15.77 9.95 -15.79
C ASP A 224 15.51 8.68 -16.59
N LEU A 225 16.40 7.69 -16.46
CA LEU A 225 16.21 6.31 -16.91
C LEU A 225 16.14 5.41 -15.67
N ARG A 226 15.17 4.49 -15.63
CA ARG A 226 15.01 3.50 -14.56
C ARG A 226 14.73 2.14 -15.15
N LEU A 227 15.46 1.15 -14.68
CA LEU A 227 15.30 -0.27 -15.02
C LEU A 227 15.20 -1.09 -13.74
N GLY A 228 14.48 -2.19 -13.81
CA GLY A 228 14.39 -3.12 -12.68
C GLY A 228 13.86 -4.47 -13.11
N THR A 229 14.31 -5.51 -12.41
CA THR A 229 13.77 -6.85 -12.53
C THR A 229 13.44 -7.38 -11.15
N ASP A 230 12.44 -8.24 -11.07
CA ASP A 230 12.11 -8.97 -9.86
C ASP A 230 11.72 -10.41 -10.20
N ARG A 231 12.14 -11.32 -9.34
CA ARG A 231 11.73 -12.72 -9.35
C ARG A 231 11.34 -13.13 -7.95
N GLN A 232 10.24 -13.86 -7.82
CA GLN A 232 9.79 -14.42 -6.57
C GLN A 232 9.21 -15.81 -6.75
N ASP A 233 9.60 -16.75 -5.86
CA ASP A 233 9.02 -18.07 -5.72
C ASP A 233 8.49 -18.24 -4.31
N VAL A 234 7.19 -18.44 -4.14
CA VAL A 234 6.53 -18.60 -2.84
C VAL A 234 5.77 -19.89 -2.74
N ARG A 235 5.80 -20.49 -1.56
CA ARG A 235 4.94 -21.60 -1.16
C ARG A 235 3.80 -21.05 -0.31
N LEU A 236 2.61 -21.61 -0.49
CA LEU A 236 1.36 -21.07 0.03
C LEU A 236 0.69 -22.09 0.96
N PRO A 237 0.75 -21.90 2.29
CA PRO A 237 0.28 -22.88 3.27
C PRO A 237 -1.24 -22.95 3.41
N GLY A 238 -2.01 -22.05 2.78
CA GLY A 238 -3.45 -21.91 2.99
C GLY A 238 -3.82 -21.42 4.39
N GLY A 239 -5.10 -21.35 4.72
CA GLY A 239 -5.60 -21.02 6.06
C GLY A 239 -5.63 -22.24 6.98
N ARG A 240 -5.84 -22.05 8.30
CA ARG A 240 -6.16 -23.11 9.25
C ARG A 240 -7.67 -23.12 9.46
N LEU A 241 -8.30 -24.27 9.27
CA LEU A 241 -9.75 -24.40 9.30
C LEU A 241 -10.28 -24.49 10.75
N ILE A 242 -11.38 -23.78 10.99
CA ILE A 242 -12.12 -23.82 12.24
C ILE A 242 -13.60 -24.06 11.92
N GLN A 243 -14.21 -25.07 12.54
CA GLN A 243 -15.64 -25.37 12.45
C GLN A 243 -16.13 -25.89 13.80
N PRO A 244 -16.62 -25.00 14.68
CA PRO A 244 -16.98 -25.35 16.06
C PRO A 244 -18.07 -26.43 16.15
N SER A 245 -19.02 -26.47 15.21
CA SER A 245 -20.14 -27.44 15.21
C SER A 245 -19.71 -28.91 15.15
N ILE A 246 -18.49 -29.18 14.70
CA ILE A 246 -17.91 -30.55 14.65
C ILE A 246 -16.62 -30.66 15.46
N GLY A 247 -16.29 -29.67 16.30
CA GLY A 247 -15.07 -29.65 17.10
C GLY A 247 -13.77 -29.46 16.33
N LEU A 248 -13.81 -29.01 15.06
CA LEU A 248 -12.62 -28.78 14.27
C LEU A 248 -11.99 -27.44 14.66
N ASP A 249 -10.75 -27.45 15.13
CA ASP A 249 -9.92 -26.26 15.37
C ASP A 249 -8.45 -26.58 15.05
N GLU A 250 -8.10 -26.45 13.76
CA GLU A 250 -6.73 -26.68 13.32
C GLU A 250 -5.75 -25.61 13.83
N TYR A 251 -6.24 -24.40 14.13
CA TYR A 251 -5.39 -23.32 14.65
C TYR A 251 -4.92 -23.63 16.07
N ALA A 252 -5.79 -24.17 16.91
CA ALA A 252 -5.44 -24.62 18.26
C ALA A 252 -4.57 -25.89 18.22
N ALA A 253 -4.89 -26.85 17.34
CA ALA A 253 -4.18 -28.11 17.23
C ALA A 253 -2.77 -27.97 16.65
N ASP A 254 -2.62 -27.29 15.53
CA ASP A 254 -1.33 -27.01 14.87
C ASP A 254 -1.39 -25.76 14.02
N ARG A 255 -1.06 -24.62 14.58
CA ARG A 255 -1.05 -23.34 13.84
C ARG A 255 0.08 -23.22 12.80
N ARG A 256 1.07 -24.10 12.79
CA ARG A 256 2.17 -24.11 11.84
C ARG A 256 1.93 -25.03 10.63
N GLY A 257 0.93 -25.86 10.68
CA GLY A 257 0.59 -26.77 9.57
C GLY A 257 0.17 -26.06 8.29
N ALA A 258 0.27 -26.75 7.17
CA ALA A 258 -0.26 -26.30 5.87
C ALA A 258 -1.57 -27.02 5.57
N GLN A 259 -2.61 -26.26 5.20
CA GLN A 259 -3.83 -26.80 4.62
C GLN A 259 -3.63 -27.20 3.17
N THR A 260 -2.77 -26.44 2.46
CA THR A 260 -2.46 -26.64 1.04
C THR A 260 -0.96 -26.89 0.88
N PRO A 261 -0.49 -28.15 1.04
CA PRO A 261 0.94 -28.48 1.06
C PRO A 261 1.60 -28.42 -0.32
N LEU A 262 0.82 -28.33 -1.40
CA LEU A 262 1.32 -28.30 -2.79
C LEU A 262 1.21 -26.92 -3.44
N ASP A 263 0.48 -25.99 -2.83
CA ASP A 263 0.22 -24.67 -3.40
C ASP A 263 1.49 -23.84 -3.52
N PHE A 264 1.61 -23.15 -4.65
CA PHE A 264 2.71 -22.24 -4.91
C PHE A 264 2.30 -21.09 -5.84
N ALA A 265 3.08 -20.04 -5.84
CA ALA A 265 3.11 -19.03 -6.90
C ALA A 265 4.56 -18.66 -7.21
N SER A 266 4.85 -18.44 -8.48
CA SER A 266 6.10 -17.87 -8.95
C SER A 266 5.81 -16.67 -9.84
N ARG A 267 6.73 -15.71 -9.82
CA ARG A 267 6.59 -14.48 -10.57
C ARG A 267 7.95 -14.00 -11.04
N ASP A 268 8.00 -13.61 -12.32
CA ASP A 268 9.10 -12.90 -12.94
C ASP A 268 8.56 -11.58 -13.49
N GLY A 269 9.26 -10.47 -13.22
CA GLY A 269 8.86 -9.14 -13.67
C GLY A 269 10.03 -8.31 -14.16
N ALA A 270 9.75 -7.43 -15.12
CA ALA A 270 10.68 -6.40 -15.56
C ALA A 270 9.95 -5.06 -15.68
N ARG A 271 10.68 -3.99 -15.44
CA ARG A 271 10.19 -2.61 -15.58
C ARG A 271 11.25 -1.72 -16.18
N ALA A 272 10.81 -0.83 -17.07
CA ALA A 272 11.64 0.20 -17.68
C ALA A 272 10.85 1.50 -17.70
N GLY A 273 11.52 2.62 -17.48
CA GLY A 273 10.87 3.92 -17.54
C GLY A 273 11.86 5.02 -17.87
N VAL A 274 11.40 5.96 -18.68
CA VAL A 274 12.11 7.19 -19.01
C VAL A 274 11.24 8.37 -18.64
N SER A 275 11.79 9.38 -17.99
CA SER A 275 11.09 10.64 -17.77
C SER A 275 11.99 11.85 -18.03
N LEU A 276 11.43 12.84 -18.69
CA LEU A 276 12.03 14.15 -18.92
C LEU A 276 11.29 15.17 -18.08
N MET A 277 12.01 15.98 -17.36
CA MET A 277 11.51 17.19 -16.70
C MET A 277 12.33 18.39 -17.22
N GLN A 278 11.67 19.48 -17.59
CA GLN A 278 12.33 20.69 -18.06
C GLN A 278 11.58 21.92 -17.58
N ARG A 279 12.32 22.91 -17.07
CA ARG A 279 11.80 24.23 -16.74
C ARG A 279 12.00 25.22 -17.92
N PHE A 280 11.01 26.07 -18.07
CA PHE A 280 10.99 27.17 -19.05
C PHE A 280 10.54 28.43 -18.30
N GLY A 281 11.49 29.17 -17.72
CA GLY A 281 11.19 30.22 -16.76
C GLY A 281 10.51 29.61 -15.49
N GLU A 282 9.33 30.09 -15.14
CA GLU A 282 8.58 29.57 -14.02
C GLU A 282 7.74 28.31 -14.35
N ALA A 283 7.52 28.06 -15.64
CA ALA A 283 6.79 26.89 -16.10
C ALA A 283 7.66 25.62 -16.01
N GLU A 284 7.05 24.50 -15.62
CA GLU A 284 7.72 23.20 -15.53
C GLU A 284 6.94 22.16 -16.34
N PHE A 285 7.57 21.59 -17.35
CA PHE A 285 7.04 20.49 -18.16
C PHE A 285 7.66 19.18 -17.70
N SER A 286 6.85 18.12 -17.65
CA SER A 286 7.32 16.77 -17.38
C SER A 286 6.57 15.76 -18.25
N VAL A 287 7.29 14.76 -18.76
CA VAL A 287 6.70 13.63 -19.47
C VAL A 287 7.37 12.33 -19.04
N GLY A 288 6.58 11.31 -18.78
CA GLY A 288 7.05 9.97 -18.45
C GLY A 288 6.49 8.93 -19.42
N VAL A 289 7.33 7.96 -19.78
CA VAL A 289 6.95 6.74 -20.49
C VAL A 289 7.41 5.56 -19.65
N ASP A 290 6.49 4.65 -19.33
CA ASP A 290 6.78 3.47 -18.53
C ASP A 290 6.29 2.21 -19.21
N TYR A 291 7.10 1.17 -19.10
CA TYR A 291 6.79 -0.19 -19.51
C TYR A 291 7.01 -1.14 -18.35
N ARG A 292 6.12 -2.11 -18.19
CA ARG A 292 6.27 -3.20 -17.23
C ARG A 292 5.67 -4.47 -17.81
N ASP A 293 6.36 -5.59 -17.64
CA ASP A 293 5.82 -6.91 -17.86
C ASP A 293 5.91 -7.76 -16.59
N LYS A 294 5.02 -8.74 -16.49
CA LYS A 294 4.95 -9.71 -15.41
C LYS A 294 4.46 -11.04 -15.95
N ASP A 295 5.24 -12.09 -15.73
CA ASP A 295 4.86 -13.47 -15.91
C ASP A 295 4.62 -14.11 -14.53
N GLN A 296 3.47 -14.71 -14.32
CA GLN A 296 3.11 -15.37 -13.06
C GLN A 296 2.61 -16.79 -13.33
N ARG A 297 3.02 -17.73 -12.49
CA ARG A 297 2.49 -19.10 -12.47
C ARG A 297 2.00 -19.40 -11.07
N SER A 298 0.86 -20.06 -10.97
CA SER A 298 0.30 -20.45 -9.69
C SER A 298 -0.40 -21.81 -9.78
N TYR A 299 -0.42 -22.49 -8.65
CA TYR A 299 -1.19 -23.69 -8.42
C TYR A 299 -1.88 -23.60 -7.07
N PHE A 300 -3.16 -23.91 -7.07
CA PHE A 300 -3.99 -23.95 -5.87
C PHE A 300 -4.78 -25.23 -5.85
N ASP A 301 -4.63 -26.03 -4.78
CA ASP A 301 -5.48 -27.18 -4.50
C ASP A 301 -6.64 -26.76 -3.60
N GLN A 302 -7.73 -26.35 -4.24
CA GLN A 302 -8.92 -25.84 -3.54
C GLN A 302 -9.80 -26.98 -3.02
N GLY A 303 -9.28 -27.82 -2.12
CA GLY A 303 -10.06 -28.88 -1.49
C GLY A 303 -10.53 -29.97 -2.47
N GLY A 304 -9.69 -30.36 -3.42
CA GLY A 304 -9.99 -31.36 -4.45
C GLY A 304 -10.44 -30.79 -5.79
N SER A 305 -10.47 -29.46 -5.93
CA SER A 305 -10.67 -28.72 -7.20
C SER A 305 -9.39 -27.97 -7.57
N PRO A 306 -8.37 -28.67 -8.11
CA PRO A 306 -7.08 -28.06 -8.40
C PRO A 306 -7.22 -27.02 -9.55
N ALA A 307 -6.50 -25.92 -9.42
CA ALA A 307 -6.44 -24.86 -10.42
C ALA A 307 -5.00 -24.41 -10.66
N SER A 308 -4.55 -24.47 -11.89
CA SER A 308 -3.27 -23.96 -12.34
C SER A 308 -3.46 -22.79 -13.29
N ARG A 309 -2.68 -21.74 -13.11
CA ARG A 309 -2.70 -20.54 -13.98
C ARG A 309 -1.29 -20.20 -14.44
N ALA A 310 -1.20 -19.69 -15.66
CA ALA A 310 -0.02 -18.99 -16.14
C ALA A 310 -0.48 -17.68 -16.78
N ASP A 311 -0.24 -16.62 -16.07
CA ASP A 311 -0.71 -15.27 -16.37
C ASP A 311 0.44 -14.42 -16.89
N LYS A 312 0.18 -13.61 -17.91
CA LYS A 312 1.10 -12.59 -18.40
C LYS A 312 0.40 -11.25 -18.45
N LEU A 313 1.05 -10.24 -17.86
CA LEU A 313 0.57 -8.87 -17.83
C LEU A 313 1.60 -7.96 -18.50
N ASP A 314 1.19 -7.21 -19.52
CA ASP A 314 1.97 -6.13 -20.12
C ASP A 314 1.30 -4.80 -19.82
N PHE A 315 2.09 -3.80 -19.45
CA PHE A 315 1.64 -2.44 -19.14
C PHE A 315 2.51 -1.40 -19.82
N THR A 316 1.89 -0.40 -20.42
CA THR A 316 2.57 0.78 -20.97
C THR A 316 1.81 2.03 -20.55
N SER A 317 2.53 3.09 -20.17
CA SER A 317 1.92 4.39 -19.86
C SER A 317 2.68 5.56 -20.51
N LEU A 318 1.93 6.65 -20.76
CA LEU A 318 2.46 7.95 -21.18
C LEU A 318 1.76 9.04 -20.34
N THR A 319 2.55 9.89 -19.68
CA THR A 319 2.04 10.85 -18.68
C THR A 319 2.64 12.24 -18.84
N PRO A 320 2.26 13.03 -19.88
CA PRO A 320 2.66 14.44 -19.99
C PRO A 320 1.93 15.31 -18.96
N ARG A 321 2.63 16.30 -18.42
CA ARG A 321 2.09 17.25 -17.45
C ARG A 321 2.84 18.57 -17.49
N LEU A 322 2.14 19.64 -17.14
CA LEU A 322 2.64 21.00 -17.16
C LEU A 322 2.22 21.72 -15.88
N ARG A 323 3.16 22.38 -15.21
CA ARG A 323 2.92 23.27 -14.08
C ARG A 323 3.17 24.71 -14.55
N LEU A 324 2.21 25.58 -14.31
CA LEU A 324 2.19 26.98 -14.74
C LEU A 324 1.90 27.88 -13.52
N PRO A 325 2.92 28.40 -12.83
CA PRO A 325 2.73 29.48 -11.88
C PRO A 325 2.44 30.80 -12.63
N PHE A 326 1.42 31.52 -12.22
CA PHE A 326 1.12 32.88 -12.73
C PHE A 326 0.35 33.67 -11.68
N ASN A 327 0.84 34.86 -11.35
CA ASN A 327 0.30 35.68 -10.27
C ASN A 327 0.21 34.90 -8.94
N ASN A 328 -1.03 34.77 -8.41
CA ASN A 328 -1.34 34.01 -7.21
C ASN A 328 -1.90 32.58 -7.52
N HIS A 329 -1.79 32.11 -8.76
CA HIS A 329 -2.23 30.80 -9.20
C HIS A 329 -1.05 29.88 -9.44
N THR A 330 -1.26 28.59 -9.19
CA THR A 330 -0.40 27.51 -9.67
C THR A 330 -1.27 26.46 -10.35
N LEU A 331 -1.30 26.50 -11.68
CA LEU A 331 -2.10 25.59 -12.49
C LEU A 331 -1.26 24.36 -12.89
N VAL A 332 -1.79 23.16 -12.62
CA VAL A 332 -1.26 21.87 -13.07
C VAL A 332 -2.22 21.29 -14.09
N LEU A 333 -1.73 21.02 -15.29
CA LEU A 333 -2.43 20.35 -16.37
C LEU A 333 -1.76 19.02 -16.66
N GLY A 334 -2.52 17.99 -16.98
CA GLY A 334 -1.93 16.73 -17.36
C GLY A 334 -2.88 15.80 -18.09
N ALA A 335 -2.27 14.79 -18.70
CA ALA A 335 -2.98 13.67 -19.29
C ALA A 335 -2.24 12.36 -18.98
N ASP A 336 -3.00 11.30 -18.85
CA ASP A 336 -2.48 9.94 -18.62
C ASP A 336 -3.09 9.01 -19.67
N TRP A 337 -2.25 8.24 -20.37
CA TRP A 337 -2.66 7.11 -21.20
C TRP A 337 -2.02 5.85 -20.66
N ASN A 338 -2.85 4.85 -20.34
CA ASN A 338 -2.39 3.56 -19.86
C ASN A 338 -3.00 2.46 -20.73
N SER A 339 -2.18 1.50 -21.12
CA SER A 339 -2.60 0.32 -21.86
C SER A 339 -2.15 -0.93 -21.12
N TRP A 340 -3.10 -1.79 -20.83
CA TRP A 340 -2.91 -3.04 -20.14
C TRP A 340 -3.33 -4.21 -21.03
N ARG A 341 -2.55 -5.28 -21.01
CA ARG A 341 -2.92 -6.55 -21.63
C ARG A 341 -2.67 -7.67 -20.65
N TYR A 342 -3.74 -8.30 -20.20
CA TYR A 342 -3.73 -9.48 -19.33
C TYR A 342 -4.05 -10.71 -20.17
N ARG A 343 -3.23 -11.75 -20.07
CA ARG A 343 -3.40 -13.04 -20.75
C ARG A 343 -3.26 -14.14 -19.72
N SER A 344 -4.25 -15.03 -19.63
CA SER A 344 -4.28 -16.14 -18.67
C SER A 344 -4.47 -17.46 -19.38
N ARG A 345 -3.60 -18.41 -19.12
CA ARG A 345 -3.79 -19.83 -19.47
C ARG A 345 -4.25 -20.55 -18.22
N ARG A 346 -5.37 -21.30 -18.32
CA ARG A 346 -6.03 -21.94 -17.19
C ARG A 346 -6.12 -23.44 -17.40
N ALA A 347 -5.66 -24.21 -16.42
CA ALA A 347 -5.68 -25.66 -16.41
C ALA A 347 -6.00 -26.15 -14.97
N ASP A 348 -6.26 -27.44 -14.83
CA ASP A 348 -6.42 -28.11 -13.53
C ASP A 348 -5.07 -28.27 -12.81
N ARG A 349 -4.00 -28.59 -13.55
CA ARG A 349 -2.67 -28.91 -13.01
C ARG A 349 -1.55 -28.21 -13.77
N PRO A 350 -0.38 -28.00 -13.16
CA PRO A 350 0.77 -27.35 -13.79
C PRO A 350 1.26 -28.05 -15.06
N GLU A 351 1.26 -29.39 -15.12
CA GLU A 351 1.66 -30.19 -16.29
C GLU A 351 0.74 -29.99 -17.50
N ASN A 352 -0.53 -29.60 -17.26
CA ASN A 352 -1.52 -29.38 -18.31
C ASN A 352 -1.51 -27.94 -18.85
N ILE A 353 -0.72 -27.02 -18.26
CA ILE A 353 -0.71 -25.58 -18.62
C ILE A 353 -0.17 -25.31 -20.04
N ALA A 354 0.55 -26.26 -20.63
CA ALA A 354 0.99 -26.19 -22.03
C ALA A 354 -0.19 -26.36 -23.03
N ARG A 355 -1.23 -27.12 -22.63
CA ARG A 355 -2.49 -27.31 -23.34
C ARG A 355 -3.65 -26.96 -22.42
N PRO A 356 -3.84 -25.66 -22.12
CA PRO A 356 -4.82 -25.21 -21.12
C PRO A 356 -6.26 -25.43 -21.61
N ALA A 357 -7.19 -25.59 -20.68
CA ALA A 357 -8.62 -25.65 -21.00
C ALA A 357 -9.14 -24.31 -21.56
N ASN A 358 -8.67 -23.20 -21.00
CA ASN A 358 -9.05 -21.86 -21.47
C ASN A 358 -7.83 -20.93 -21.64
N ARG A 359 -7.92 -20.07 -22.66
CA ARG A 359 -6.99 -18.95 -22.91
C ARG A 359 -7.78 -17.64 -22.88
N VAL A 360 -7.65 -16.92 -21.79
CA VAL A 360 -8.36 -15.67 -21.55
C VAL A 360 -7.43 -14.50 -21.90
N THR A 361 -7.95 -13.51 -22.62
CA THR A 361 -7.27 -12.24 -22.88
C THR A 361 -8.18 -11.12 -22.46
N VAL A 362 -7.68 -10.21 -21.64
CA VAL A 362 -8.36 -8.96 -21.28
C VAL A 362 -7.46 -7.78 -21.60
N THR A 363 -7.98 -6.79 -22.31
CA THR A 363 -7.31 -5.50 -22.47
C THR A 363 -8.10 -4.42 -21.75
N GLN A 364 -7.38 -3.49 -21.12
CA GLN A 364 -7.93 -2.30 -20.50
C GLN A 364 -7.08 -1.10 -20.94
N ASP A 365 -7.67 -0.20 -21.74
CA ASP A 365 -7.03 1.03 -22.15
C ASP A 365 -7.70 2.20 -21.45
N THR A 366 -6.93 3.00 -20.70
CA THR A 366 -7.44 4.20 -20.04
C THR A 366 -6.84 5.47 -20.63
N ALA A 367 -7.66 6.51 -20.75
CA ALA A 367 -7.24 7.84 -21.14
C ALA A 367 -7.91 8.87 -20.24
N GLY A 368 -7.12 9.62 -19.50
CA GLY A 368 -7.55 10.66 -18.58
C GLY A 368 -6.88 11.99 -18.86
N TYR A 369 -7.58 13.09 -18.60
CA TYR A 369 -7.03 14.44 -18.58
C TYR A 369 -7.52 15.18 -17.35
N TYR A 370 -6.68 16.03 -16.79
CA TYR A 370 -6.95 16.73 -15.55
C TYR A 370 -6.38 18.13 -15.52
N ALA A 371 -7.01 18.94 -14.67
CA ALA A 371 -6.54 20.27 -14.31
C ALA A 371 -6.70 20.45 -12.79
N GLN A 372 -5.70 21.04 -12.14
CA GLN A 372 -5.74 21.45 -10.76
C GLN A 372 -5.15 22.85 -10.64
N ASP A 373 -5.86 23.76 -9.98
CA ASP A 373 -5.40 25.10 -9.68
C ASP A 373 -5.29 25.29 -8.17
N THR A 374 -4.15 25.77 -7.72
CA THR A 374 -3.93 26.22 -6.34
C THR A 374 -3.81 27.73 -6.33
N VAL A 375 -4.79 28.38 -5.70
CA VAL A 375 -4.91 29.84 -5.62
C VAL A 375 -4.46 30.33 -4.25
N GLU A 376 -3.50 31.23 -4.22
CA GLU A 376 -3.04 31.90 -3.02
C GLU A 376 -3.88 33.16 -2.76
N LEU A 377 -5.00 32.99 -2.04
CA LEU A 377 -5.90 34.10 -1.70
C LEU A 377 -5.26 35.13 -0.77
N SER A 378 -4.34 34.68 0.07
CA SER A 378 -3.48 35.51 0.90
C SER A 378 -2.25 34.69 1.30
N ARG A 379 -1.25 35.31 1.96
CA ARG A 379 -0.09 34.60 2.51
C ARG A 379 -0.46 33.47 3.50
N ALA A 380 -1.66 33.54 4.09
CA ALA A 380 -2.14 32.55 5.05
C ALA A 380 -3.14 31.57 4.45
N THR A 381 -3.74 31.85 3.29
CA THR A 381 -4.90 31.11 2.78
C THR A 381 -4.65 30.61 1.37
N LEU A 382 -4.73 29.28 1.20
CA LEU A 382 -4.63 28.58 -0.08
C LEU A 382 -5.94 27.85 -0.37
N VAL A 383 -6.40 27.92 -1.60
CA VAL A 383 -7.55 27.16 -2.12
C VAL A 383 -7.06 26.31 -3.28
N THR A 384 -7.41 25.03 -3.29
CA THR A 384 -7.12 24.10 -4.39
C THR A 384 -8.43 23.66 -5.00
N LEU A 385 -8.51 23.73 -6.33
CA LEU A 385 -9.63 23.26 -7.15
C LEU A 385 -9.09 22.28 -8.19
N GLY A 386 -9.71 21.12 -8.32
CA GLY A 386 -9.26 20.12 -9.26
C GLY A 386 -10.38 19.39 -9.96
N TRP A 387 -10.15 18.99 -11.20
CA TRP A 387 -11.07 18.19 -12.00
C TRP A 387 -10.32 17.23 -12.93
N ARG A 388 -10.90 16.02 -13.11
CA ARG A 388 -10.43 14.98 -14.01
C ARG A 388 -11.60 14.32 -14.73
N SER A 389 -11.40 14.01 -16.01
CA SER A 389 -12.24 13.06 -16.75
C SER A 389 -11.37 11.91 -17.23
N GLU A 390 -11.87 10.69 -17.08
CA GLU A 390 -11.18 9.49 -17.50
C GLU A 390 -12.14 8.52 -18.18
N ARG A 391 -11.64 7.83 -19.20
CA ARG A 391 -12.33 6.79 -19.95
C ARG A 391 -11.52 5.51 -19.91
N ALA A 392 -12.19 4.38 -19.59
CA ALA A 392 -11.65 3.05 -19.68
C ALA A 392 -12.37 2.26 -20.80
N LYS A 393 -11.61 1.63 -21.67
CA LYS A 393 -12.10 0.70 -22.71
C LYS A 393 -11.66 -0.71 -22.35
N TYR A 394 -12.60 -1.63 -22.35
CA TYR A 394 -12.37 -3.04 -22.10
C TYR A 394 -12.62 -3.88 -23.34
N ALA A 395 -11.81 -4.94 -23.47
CA ALA A 395 -12.08 -6.03 -24.37
C ALA A 395 -11.68 -7.35 -23.71
N GLY A 396 -12.61 -8.29 -23.64
CA GLY A 396 -12.41 -9.65 -23.12
C GLY A 396 -12.67 -10.68 -24.21
N ASP A 397 -11.76 -11.63 -24.37
CA ASP A 397 -11.86 -12.76 -25.27
C ASP A 397 -11.41 -14.03 -24.55
N ASP A 398 -12.14 -15.13 -24.73
CA ASP A 398 -11.80 -16.46 -24.21
C ASP A 398 -11.85 -17.50 -25.32
N ILE A 399 -10.92 -18.43 -25.28
CA ILE A 399 -10.84 -19.57 -26.22
C ILE A 399 -10.73 -20.84 -25.38
N ALA A 400 -11.75 -21.70 -25.48
CA ALA A 400 -11.72 -23.03 -24.88
C ALA A 400 -11.09 -24.04 -25.84
N ASP A 401 -10.35 -25.01 -25.28
CA ASP A 401 -9.82 -26.16 -26.01
C ASP A 401 -10.47 -27.46 -25.50
N PRO A 402 -11.52 -27.97 -26.16
CA PRO A 402 -12.18 -29.21 -25.74
C PRO A 402 -11.29 -30.44 -25.77
N THR A 403 -10.13 -30.40 -26.47
CA THR A 403 -9.17 -31.49 -26.55
C THR A 403 -8.10 -31.41 -25.45
N SER A 404 -8.12 -30.38 -24.62
CA SER A 404 -7.21 -30.22 -23.51
C SER A 404 -7.39 -31.34 -22.47
N PRO A 405 -6.32 -31.90 -21.90
CA PRO A 405 -6.43 -32.85 -20.80
C PRO A 405 -7.04 -32.20 -19.54
N ALA A 406 -7.02 -30.88 -19.45
CA ALA A 406 -7.63 -30.10 -18.35
C ALA A 406 -9.12 -29.78 -18.58
N CYS A 407 -9.67 -30.19 -19.74
CA CYS A 407 -11.07 -29.90 -20.09
C CYS A 407 -12.01 -30.97 -19.56
N PHE A 408 -12.80 -30.61 -18.54
CA PHE A 408 -13.96 -31.39 -18.14
C PHE A 408 -15.19 -30.46 -18.29
N PHE A 409 -15.90 -30.56 -19.39
CA PHE A 409 -17.00 -29.67 -19.80
C PHE A 409 -16.59 -28.18 -19.91
N CYS A 410 -15.41 -27.91 -20.48
CA CYS A 410 -14.98 -26.52 -20.65
C CYS A 410 -15.76 -25.82 -21.80
N SER A 411 -16.05 -24.57 -21.60
CA SER A 411 -16.66 -23.67 -22.58
C SER A 411 -15.91 -22.33 -22.59
N ALA A 412 -16.06 -21.57 -23.68
CA ALA A 412 -15.49 -20.22 -23.76
C ALA A 412 -16.53 -19.19 -23.29
N ALA A 413 -16.08 -18.17 -22.55
CA ALA A 413 -16.89 -17.00 -22.28
C ALA A 413 -17.17 -16.24 -23.58
N PRO A 414 -18.41 -15.75 -23.79
CA PRO A 414 -18.70 -14.84 -24.91
C PRO A 414 -17.82 -13.59 -24.83
N SER A 415 -17.29 -13.13 -25.97
CA SER A 415 -16.48 -11.90 -26.00
C SER A 415 -17.25 -10.69 -25.48
N ALA A 416 -16.61 -9.86 -24.68
CA ALA A 416 -17.18 -8.63 -24.14
C ALA A 416 -16.39 -7.40 -24.58
N ARG A 417 -17.10 -6.30 -24.85
CA ARG A 417 -16.51 -5.00 -25.17
C ARG A 417 -17.34 -3.92 -24.48
N GLU A 418 -16.68 -3.04 -23.70
CA GLU A 418 -17.36 -1.95 -23.02
C GLU A 418 -16.47 -0.71 -22.92
N THR A 419 -17.11 0.44 -22.83
CA THR A 419 -16.43 1.71 -22.56
C THR A 419 -17.12 2.42 -21.41
N GLN A 420 -16.37 2.65 -20.34
CA GLN A 420 -16.84 3.38 -19.16
C GLN A 420 -16.19 4.76 -19.10
N LYS A 421 -16.90 5.76 -18.59
CA LYS A 421 -16.39 7.12 -18.37
C LYS A 421 -16.65 7.54 -16.94
N GLN A 422 -15.66 8.15 -16.31
CA GLN A 422 -15.75 8.66 -14.96
C GLN A 422 -15.15 10.05 -14.85
N HIS A 423 -15.51 10.76 -13.78
CA HIS A 423 -14.91 12.04 -13.43
C HIS A 423 -14.60 12.09 -11.93
N ALA A 424 -13.53 12.78 -11.60
CA ALA A 424 -13.18 13.16 -10.25
C ALA A 424 -13.16 14.67 -10.13
N TRP A 425 -13.37 15.17 -8.93
CA TRP A 425 -13.19 16.57 -8.59
C TRP A 425 -12.73 16.71 -7.13
N GLU A 426 -12.09 17.82 -6.83
CA GLU A 426 -11.73 18.18 -5.47
C GLU A 426 -11.78 19.68 -5.26
N ILE A 427 -12.09 20.06 -4.03
CA ILE A 427 -11.93 21.40 -3.48
C ILE A 427 -11.24 21.29 -2.14
N GLY A 428 -10.20 22.08 -1.93
CA GLY A 428 -9.44 22.11 -0.69
C GLY A 428 -9.20 23.54 -0.22
N LEU A 429 -9.15 23.74 1.10
CA LEU A 429 -8.81 24.98 1.75
C LEU A 429 -7.75 24.70 2.81
N ARG A 430 -6.69 25.50 2.83
CA ARG A 430 -5.74 25.56 3.93
C ARG A 430 -5.60 26.99 4.43
N HIS A 431 -5.66 27.17 5.74
CA HIS A 431 -5.50 28.48 6.38
C HIS A 431 -4.52 28.40 7.55
N ALA A 432 -3.43 29.14 7.46
CA ALA A 432 -2.45 29.27 8.54
C ALA A 432 -2.94 30.31 9.55
N LEU A 433 -3.17 29.88 10.80
CA LEU A 433 -3.52 30.76 11.91
C LEU A 433 -2.28 31.42 12.53
N GLY A 434 -1.10 31.03 12.08
CA GLY A 434 0.20 31.50 12.50
C GLY A 434 1.30 30.60 11.99
N PRO A 435 2.55 30.80 12.39
CA PRO A 435 3.68 30.01 11.87
C PRO A 435 3.64 28.54 12.30
N GLN A 436 2.91 28.22 13.36
CA GLN A 436 2.89 26.89 13.98
C GLN A 436 1.57 26.15 13.80
N LEU A 437 0.47 26.84 13.50
CA LEU A 437 -0.88 26.27 13.50
C LEU A 437 -1.57 26.53 12.17
N ALA A 438 -2.11 25.47 11.57
CA ALA A 438 -2.89 25.57 10.35
C ALA A 438 -4.15 24.70 10.43
N LEU A 439 -5.22 25.17 9.78
CA LEU A 439 -6.44 24.44 9.53
C LEU A 439 -6.46 24.01 8.06
N PHE A 440 -7.05 22.86 7.79
CA PHE A 440 -7.32 22.44 6.42
C PHE A 440 -8.68 21.75 6.34
N GLY A 441 -9.28 21.81 5.16
CA GLY A 441 -10.48 21.08 4.81
C GLY A 441 -10.45 20.71 3.36
N ARG A 442 -11.06 19.58 3.01
CA ARG A 442 -11.10 19.07 1.66
C ARG A 442 -12.38 18.28 1.41
N ALA A 443 -12.94 18.42 0.22
CA ALA A 443 -14.01 17.57 -0.29
C ALA A 443 -13.66 17.12 -1.70
N GLY A 444 -14.01 15.90 -2.07
CA GLY A 444 -13.74 15.42 -3.41
C GLY A 444 -14.43 14.10 -3.73
N ARG A 445 -14.65 13.89 -5.03
CA ARG A 445 -15.18 12.67 -5.61
C ARG A 445 -14.07 11.89 -6.30
N SER A 446 -13.97 10.62 -5.98
CA SER A 446 -13.08 9.66 -6.64
C SER A 446 -13.88 8.53 -7.30
N PHE A 447 -13.18 7.71 -8.07
CA PHE A 447 -13.74 6.53 -8.72
C PHE A 447 -12.72 5.40 -8.78
N ARG A 448 -13.22 4.20 -9.03
CA ARG A 448 -12.43 3.01 -9.32
C ARG A 448 -13.09 2.23 -10.45
N PHE A 449 -12.28 1.83 -11.44
CA PHE A 449 -12.70 0.90 -12.49
C PHE A 449 -12.52 -0.56 -12.06
N VAL A 450 -13.26 -1.47 -12.68
CA VAL A 450 -13.10 -2.90 -12.48
C VAL A 450 -11.77 -3.40 -13.05
N ASN A 451 -11.10 -4.31 -12.36
CA ASN A 451 -9.84 -4.92 -12.80
C ASN A 451 -10.08 -6.12 -13.73
N ALA A 452 -9.05 -6.55 -14.46
CA ALA A 452 -9.14 -7.66 -15.40
C ALA A 452 -9.55 -9.00 -14.75
N GLU A 453 -9.05 -9.31 -13.55
CA GLU A 453 -9.45 -10.53 -12.84
C GLU A 453 -10.82 -10.43 -12.18
N GLU A 454 -11.37 -9.23 -12.02
CA GLU A 454 -12.71 -9.02 -11.47
C GLU A 454 -13.81 -9.18 -12.52
N ILE A 455 -13.49 -9.20 -13.82
CA ILE A 455 -14.47 -9.28 -14.89
C ILE A 455 -14.63 -10.66 -15.51
N TYR A 456 -13.67 -11.58 -15.30
CA TYR A 456 -13.74 -12.96 -15.78
C TYR A 456 -14.08 -13.91 -14.64
N GLU A 457 -15.27 -14.45 -14.66
CA GLU A 457 -15.87 -15.24 -13.60
C GLU A 457 -16.72 -16.40 -14.15
N ASN A 458 -17.31 -17.20 -13.27
CA ASN A 458 -18.29 -18.20 -13.64
C ASN A 458 -19.69 -17.75 -13.22
N ASP A 459 -20.67 -18.06 -14.06
CA ASP A 459 -22.07 -17.89 -13.73
C ASP A 459 -22.58 -18.97 -12.74
N VAL A 460 -23.88 -18.95 -12.42
CA VAL A 460 -24.52 -19.91 -11.50
C VAL A 460 -24.48 -21.37 -12.00
N PHE A 461 -24.23 -21.58 -13.28
CA PHE A 461 -24.08 -22.89 -13.91
C PHE A 461 -22.63 -23.28 -14.11
N PHE A 462 -21.69 -22.51 -13.52
CA PHE A 462 -20.24 -22.67 -13.66
C PHE A 462 -19.72 -22.44 -15.09
N ALA A 463 -20.52 -21.80 -15.96
CA ALA A 463 -20.07 -21.39 -17.29
C ALA A 463 -19.26 -20.09 -17.19
N PRO A 464 -18.10 -19.98 -17.88
CA PRO A 464 -17.30 -18.77 -17.84
C PRO A 464 -17.99 -17.60 -18.55
N GLN A 465 -17.87 -16.41 -17.97
CA GLN A 465 -18.43 -15.17 -18.49
C GLN A 465 -17.51 -13.97 -18.25
N PHE A 466 -17.71 -12.91 -19.02
CA PHE A 466 -17.16 -11.58 -18.72
C PHE A 466 -18.27 -10.69 -18.16
N GLN A 467 -18.12 -10.27 -16.90
CA GLN A 467 -19.02 -9.33 -16.26
C GLN A 467 -18.28 -8.01 -15.96
N ILE A 468 -18.53 -6.98 -16.77
CA ILE A 468 -17.94 -5.67 -16.57
C ILE A 468 -18.83 -4.88 -15.62
N LEU A 469 -18.44 -4.81 -14.35
CA LEU A 469 -19.20 -4.16 -13.28
C LEU A 469 -19.19 -2.64 -13.42
N ARG A 470 -20.20 -1.99 -12.79
CA ARG A 470 -20.23 -0.53 -12.71
C ARG A 470 -19.02 0.00 -11.95
N PRO A 471 -18.45 1.16 -12.36
CA PRO A 471 -17.37 1.79 -11.62
C PRO A 471 -17.81 2.19 -10.20
N GLN A 472 -16.97 1.91 -9.22
CA GLN A 472 -17.15 2.38 -7.85
C GLN A 472 -16.93 3.89 -7.76
N HIS A 473 -17.66 4.55 -6.84
CA HIS A 473 -17.51 5.96 -6.50
C HIS A 473 -17.30 6.16 -5.01
N ALA A 474 -16.51 7.16 -4.64
CA ALA A 474 -16.42 7.62 -3.27
C ALA A 474 -16.51 9.16 -3.21
N LEU A 475 -17.38 9.69 -2.34
CA LEU A 475 -17.46 11.10 -1.98
C LEU A 475 -16.84 11.25 -0.59
N THR A 476 -15.70 11.94 -0.52
CA THR A 476 -14.93 12.08 0.72
C THR A 476 -14.88 13.53 1.16
N HIS A 477 -15.10 13.75 2.46
CA HIS A 477 -14.92 15.02 3.16
C HIS A 477 -13.91 14.82 4.27
N GLU A 478 -13.02 15.78 4.44
CA GLU A 478 -12.08 15.80 5.56
C GLU A 478 -11.84 17.22 6.07
N ALA A 479 -11.58 17.34 7.36
CA ALA A 479 -11.16 18.58 8.00
C ALA A 479 -10.14 18.25 9.08
N GLY A 480 -9.15 19.11 9.27
CA GLY A 480 -8.13 18.87 10.26
C GLY A 480 -7.41 20.12 10.73
N VAL A 481 -6.67 19.93 11.81
CA VAL A 481 -5.78 20.90 12.40
C VAL A 481 -4.38 20.31 12.47
N GLU A 482 -3.39 21.11 12.17
CA GLU A 482 -1.98 20.74 12.18
C GLU A 482 -1.20 21.76 13.00
N TRP A 483 -0.47 21.26 13.98
CA TRP A 483 0.45 22.06 14.80
C TRP A 483 1.88 21.55 14.63
N ARG A 484 2.84 22.46 14.44
CA ARG A 484 4.27 22.16 14.32
C ARG A 484 5.08 23.22 15.07
N ALA A 485 6.00 22.78 15.91
CA ALA A 485 6.93 23.67 16.61
C ALA A 485 8.17 22.94 17.10
N GLY A 486 9.36 23.43 16.82
CA GLY A 486 10.62 22.95 17.37
C GLY A 486 10.88 21.46 17.12
N GLY A 487 10.58 20.94 15.93
CA GLY A 487 10.72 19.53 15.59
C GLY A 487 9.60 18.62 16.10
N ASN A 488 8.59 19.19 16.80
CA ASN A 488 7.40 18.49 17.26
C ASN A 488 6.24 18.72 16.27
N ALA A 489 5.39 17.73 16.14
CA ALA A 489 4.20 17.86 15.30
C ALA A 489 3.01 17.12 15.91
N LEU A 490 1.82 17.67 15.74
CA LEU A 490 0.55 17.06 16.08
C LEU A 490 -0.46 17.38 14.98
N ARG A 491 -1.18 16.36 14.52
CA ARG A 491 -2.28 16.53 13.57
C ARG A 491 -3.50 15.76 14.04
N ALA A 492 -4.65 16.39 13.91
CA ALA A 492 -5.95 15.79 14.13
C ALA A 492 -6.77 15.95 12.85
N THR A 493 -7.37 14.86 12.36
CA THR A 493 -8.18 14.84 11.14
C THR A 493 -9.49 14.13 11.41
N LEU A 494 -10.59 14.74 10.99
CA LEU A 494 -11.91 14.12 10.87
C LEU A 494 -12.14 13.79 9.40
N PHE A 495 -12.67 12.63 9.11
CA PHE A 495 -13.00 12.25 7.75
C PHE A 495 -14.34 11.51 7.67
N ARG A 496 -14.98 11.62 6.50
CA ARG A 496 -16.13 10.83 6.10
C ARG A 496 -16.05 10.52 4.61
N SER A 497 -16.28 9.26 4.24
CA SER A 497 -16.33 8.79 2.87
C SER A 497 -17.61 7.98 2.66
N ASP A 498 -18.48 8.43 1.77
CA ASP A 498 -19.67 7.71 1.29
C ASP A 498 -19.27 6.98 0.00
N VAL A 499 -19.36 5.64 -0.01
CA VAL A 499 -18.95 4.79 -1.13
C VAL A 499 -20.15 4.09 -1.71
N SER A 500 -20.25 4.05 -3.03
CA SER A 500 -21.28 3.34 -3.78
C SER A 500 -20.67 2.48 -4.87
N ASP A 501 -21.37 1.40 -5.22
CA ASP A 501 -20.95 0.43 -6.23
C ASP A 501 -19.55 -0.16 -5.96
N GLU A 502 -19.20 -0.37 -4.68
CA GLU A 502 -17.91 -0.95 -4.31
C GLU A 502 -17.76 -2.34 -4.92
N ILE A 503 -16.69 -2.56 -5.69
CA ILE A 503 -16.45 -3.82 -6.39
C ILE A 503 -15.78 -4.79 -5.42
N HIS A 504 -16.43 -5.93 -5.16
CA HIS A 504 -15.96 -6.94 -4.24
C HIS A 504 -16.31 -8.34 -4.72
N LEU A 505 -15.49 -9.31 -4.36
CA LEU A 505 -15.79 -10.72 -4.56
C LEU A 505 -17.01 -11.12 -3.71
N ASP A 506 -18.04 -11.61 -4.38
CA ASP A 506 -19.21 -12.21 -3.72
C ASP A 506 -19.27 -13.71 -4.04
N PRO A 507 -18.75 -14.54 -3.13
CA PRO A 507 -18.72 -15.98 -3.38
C PRO A 507 -20.08 -16.66 -3.16
N PHE A 508 -21.13 -15.93 -2.79
CA PHE A 508 -22.40 -16.51 -2.37
C PHE A 508 -23.56 -16.24 -3.33
N THR A 509 -23.50 -15.19 -4.16
CA THR A 509 -24.69 -14.72 -4.88
C THR A 509 -24.99 -15.54 -6.12
N THR A 510 -24.08 -15.76 -7.04
CA THR A 510 -24.38 -16.33 -8.36
C THR A 510 -23.25 -17.20 -8.89
N GLY A 511 -22.67 -18.07 -8.09
CA GLY A 511 -21.43 -18.76 -8.41
C GLY A 511 -20.27 -18.04 -7.75
N VAL A 512 -19.09 -18.09 -8.32
CA VAL A 512 -17.90 -17.40 -7.80
C VAL A 512 -17.65 -16.17 -8.68
N GLY A 513 -18.01 -14.98 -8.21
CA GLY A 513 -17.88 -13.77 -8.99
C GLY A 513 -17.77 -12.49 -8.16
N ASN A 514 -17.58 -11.39 -8.85
CA ASN A 514 -17.58 -10.08 -8.24
C ASN A 514 -18.93 -9.40 -8.40
N THR A 515 -19.26 -8.48 -7.50
CA THR A 515 -20.49 -7.70 -7.50
C THR A 515 -20.20 -6.26 -7.11
N ASN A 516 -21.17 -5.38 -7.39
CA ASN A 516 -21.20 -4.05 -6.79
C ASN A 516 -21.92 -4.13 -5.46
N LEU A 517 -21.22 -3.98 -4.35
CA LEU A 517 -21.79 -3.98 -3.01
C LEU A 517 -22.75 -2.80 -2.80
N PRO A 518 -23.75 -2.94 -1.92
CA PRO A 518 -24.60 -1.85 -1.48
C PRO A 518 -23.80 -0.67 -0.90
N PRO A 519 -24.40 0.55 -0.92
CA PRO A 519 -23.74 1.74 -0.41
C PRO A 519 -23.27 1.60 1.04
N SER A 520 -22.06 2.09 1.27
CA SER A 520 -21.40 2.05 2.58
C SER A 520 -20.86 3.42 2.97
N ARG A 521 -20.62 3.61 4.27
CA ARG A 521 -20.01 4.83 4.82
C ARG A 521 -18.84 4.47 5.72
N ARG A 522 -17.79 5.24 5.60
CA ARG A 522 -16.64 5.23 6.50
C ARG A 522 -16.50 6.61 7.10
N GLU A 523 -16.45 6.70 8.41
CA GLU A 523 -16.20 7.95 9.12
C GLU A 523 -15.26 7.70 10.30
N GLY A 524 -14.44 8.71 10.64
CA GLY A 524 -13.48 8.49 11.67
C GLY A 524 -12.68 9.71 12.08
N VAL A 525 -11.80 9.45 13.05
CA VAL A 525 -10.86 10.40 13.62
C VAL A 525 -9.47 9.82 13.52
N GLU A 526 -8.53 10.60 13.03
CA GLU A 526 -7.11 10.27 13.00
C GLU A 526 -6.35 11.31 13.84
N LEU A 527 -5.56 10.84 14.80
CA LEU A 527 -4.63 11.66 15.59
C LEU A 527 -3.23 11.11 15.36
N ASP A 528 -2.29 11.92 14.93
CA ASP A 528 -0.90 11.53 14.81
C ASP A 528 0.04 12.65 15.21
N GLY A 529 1.20 12.27 15.72
CA GLY A 529 2.19 13.24 16.12
C GLY A 529 3.54 12.67 16.46
N SER A 530 4.50 13.57 16.61
CA SER A 530 5.86 13.27 17.06
C SER A 530 6.29 14.30 18.10
N TRP A 531 7.02 13.82 19.10
CA TRP A 531 7.51 14.63 20.20
C TRP A 531 8.99 14.32 20.48
N GLN A 532 9.83 15.33 20.31
CA GLN A 532 11.24 15.29 20.70
C GLN A 532 11.33 15.70 22.16
N ALA A 533 11.28 14.72 23.08
CA ALA A 533 11.29 14.98 24.53
C ALA A 533 12.64 15.52 25.01
N THR A 534 13.73 15.04 24.45
CA THR A 534 15.09 15.53 24.65
C THR A 534 15.87 15.43 23.34
N GLY A 535 17.09 15.96 23.27
CA GLY A 535 17.97 15.77 22.10
C GLY A 535 18.20 14.30 21.72
N ALA A 536 18.07 13.38 22.69
CA ALA A 536 18.31 11.95 22.51
C ALA A 536 17.04 11.10 22.47
N LEU A 537 15.86 11.62 22.83
CA LEU A 537 14.65 10.83 23.03
C LEU A 537 13.48 11.40 22.23
N ARG A 538 12.96 10.59 21.29
CA ARG A 538 11.83 10.92 20.44
C ARG A 538 10.71 9.88 20.60
N PHE A 539 9.48 10.38 20.69
CA PHE A 539 8.25 9.58 20.64
C PHE A 539 7.49 9.88 19.36
N THR A 540 6.82 8.88 18.84
CA THR A 540 5.80 9.01 17.79
C THR A 540 4.53 8.30 18.25
N GLY A 541 3.37 8.81 17.84
CA GLY A 541 2.11 8.20 18.21
C GLY A 541 1.05 8.43 17.17
N GLY A 542 0.15 7.47 17.03
CA GLY A 542 -1.02 7.57 16.17
C GLY A 542 -2.20 6.81 16.77
N TYR A 543 -3.38 7.38 16.65
CA TYR A 543 -4.64 6.75 16.98
C TYR A 543 -5.64 6.97 15.85
N ALA A 544 -6.26 5.89 15.40
CA ALA A 544 -7.36 5.94 14.44
C ALA A 544 -8.61 5.30 15.04
N TYR A 545 -9.71 6.01 14.96
CA TYR A 545 -11.06 5.48 15.09
C TYR A 545 -11.70 5.47 13.72
N THR A 546 -12.26 4.31 13.30
CA THR A 546 -12.92 4.15 12.01
C THR A 546 -14.22 3.38 12.20
N ASP A 547 -15.35 4.01 11.89
CA ASP A 547 -16.67 3.35 11.82
C ASP A 547 -17.04 3.16 10.35
N ALA A 548 -16.98 1.92 9.86
CA ALA A 548 -17.28 1.55 8.48
C ALA A 548 -18.51 0.66 8.45
N LYS A 549 -19.60 1.12 7.80
CA LYS A 549 -20.90 0.41 7.80
C LYS A 549 -21.58 0.47 6.45
N PHE A 550 -22.30 -0.59 6.10
CA PHE A 550 -23.28 -0.57 5.04
C PHE A 550 -24.47 0.32 5.44
N ARG A 551 -24.97 1.13 4.51
CA ARG A 551 -26.08 2.05 4.77
C ARG A 551 -27.44 1.43 4.48
N GLU A 552 -27.48 0.53 3.52
CA GLU A 552 -28.69 -0.13 3.04
C GLU A 552 -28.32 -1.44 2.34
N GLY A 553 -29.32 -2.15 1.82
CA GLY A 553 -29.15 -3.31 0.99
C GLY A 553 -29.13 -4.64 1.76
N ALA A 554 -28.91 -5.68 0.99
CA ALA A 554 -28.88 -7.04 1.46
C ALA A 554 -27.76 -7.81 0.75
N PHE A 555 -27.34 -8.91 1.35
CA PHE A 555 -26.30 -9.79 0.86
C PHE A 555 -26.80 -11.23 0.87
N ASN A 556 -26.52 -11.98 -0.19
CA ASN A 556 -26.87 -13.38 -0.24
C ASN A 556 -25.87 -14.21 0.58
N SER A 557 -26.36 -15.00 1.50
CA SER A 557 -25.58 -15.90 2.34
C SER A 557 -26.14 -17.31 2.22
N PHE A 558 -25.50 -18.17 1.45
CA PHE A 558 -25.94 -19.55 1.19
C PHE A 558 -27.39 -19.65 0.71
N GLY A 559 -27.78 -18.81 -0.25
CA GLY A 559 -29.16 -18.77 -0.79
C GLY A 559 -30.16 -17.99 0.06
N THR A 560 -29.78 -17.50 1.25
CA THR A 560 -30.62 -16.65 2.09
C THR A 560 -30.20 -15.19 1.94
N ILE A 561 -31.12 -14.33 1.51
CA ILE A 561 -30.91 -12.89 1.40
C ILE A 561 -31.06 -12.27 2.78
N LEU A 562 -29.99 -11.71 3.31
CA LEU A 562 -29.92 -11.10 4.64
C LEU A 562 -29.67 -9.60 4.56
N PRO A 563 -30.37 -8.77 5.36
CA PRO A 563 -30.14 -7.33 5.40
C PRO A 563 -28.75 -7.02 5.98
N ILE A 564 -28.03 -6.08 5.33
CA ILE A 564 -26.72 -5.64 5.81
C ILE A 564 -26.70 -4.16 6.25
N ALA A 565 -27.83 -3.47 6.16
CA ALA A 565 -27.95 -2.08 6.65
C ALA A 565 -27.49 -1.98 8.12
N GLY A 566 -26.55 -1.08 8.41
CA GLY A 566 -25.95 -0.88 9.73
C GLY A 566 -24.89 -1.93 10.12
N LYS A 567 -24.66 -2.97 9.33
CA LYS A 567 -23.58 -3.95 9.56
C LYS A 567 -22.21 -3.36 9.27
N THR A 568 -21.22 -3.80 10.01
CA THR A 568 -19.83 -3.35 9.86
C THR A 568 -19.22 -3.95 8.59
N VAL A 569 -18.50 -3.15 7.82
CA VAL A 569 -17.69 -3.62 6.68
C VAL A 569 -16.61 -4.59 7.19
N PRO A 570 -16.48 -5.79 6.59
CA PRO A 570 -15.48 -6.78 7.00
C PRO A 570 -14.04 -6.25 6.97
N LEU A 571 -13.18 -6.80 7.84
CA LEU A 571 -11.75 -6.53 7.94
C LEU A 571 -11.40 -5.07 8.34
N VAL A 572 -12.34 -4.32 8.88
CA VAL A 572 -12.10 -2.95 9.36
C VAL A 572 -12.09 -2.94 10.89
N PRO A 573 -10.95 -2.69 11.53
CA PRO A 573 -10.90 -2.49 12.98
C PRO A 573 -11.44 -1.12 13.34
N ARG A 574 -12.24 -1.06 14.43
CA ARG A 574 -12.78 0.21 14.91
C ARG A 574 -11.75 1.10 15.57
N HIS A 575 -10.78 0.50 16.26
CA HIS A 575 -9.72 1.23 16.97
C HIS A 575 -8.35 0.68 16.58
N LYS A 576 -7.42 1.59 16.33
CA LYS A 576 -6.01 1.27 16.14
C LYS A 576 -5.13 2.28 16.83
N VAL A 577 -4.10 1.79 17.54
CA VAL A 577 -3.08 2.58 18.21
C VAL A 577 -1.71 2.17 17.68
N ASN A 578 -0.88 3.15 17.36
CA ASN A 578 0.53 2.97 17.06
C ASN A 578 1.35 3.85 18.00
N LEU A 579 2.37 3.31 18.63
CA LEU A 579 3.34 4.06 19.45
C LEU A 579 4.74 3.69 18.99
N GLY A 580 5.60 4.69 18.91
CA GLY A 580 7.01 4.53 18.57
C GLY A 580 7.90 5.25 19.56
N LEU A 581 9.05 4.66 19.84
CA LEU A 581 10.10 5.24 20.69
C LEU A 581 11.43 5.13 19.93
N SER A 582 12.23 6.19 19.97
CA SER A 582 13.63 6.15 19.53
C SER A 582 14.48 6.87 20.56
N TRP A 583 15.48 6.17 21.10
CA TRP A 583 16.38 6.65 22.15
C TRP A 583 17.84 6.43 21.77
N ASP A 584 18.58 7.51 21.60
CA ASP A 584 20.03 7.50 21.49
C ASP A 584 20.64 7.31 22.89
N ALA A 585 20.67 6.04 23.34
CA ALA A 585 21.02 5.65 24.71
C ALA A 585 22.48 5.94 25.06
N MET A 586 23.36 5.84 24.10
CA MET A 586 24.80 6.14 24.19
C MET A 586 25.29 6.68 22.84
N PRO A 587 26.46 7.33 22.80
CA PRO A 587 27.08 7.71 21.53
C PRO A 587 27.14 6.50 20.58
N ARG A 588 26.52 6.60 19.40
CA ARG A 588 26.43 5.54 18.37
C ARG A 588 25.55 4.34 18.71
N THR A 589 24.84 4.33 19.88
CA THR A 589 23.93 3.24 20.26
C THR A 589 22.51 3.77 20.30
N ARG A 590 21.61 3.19 19.49
CA ARG A 590 20.19 3.53 19.43
C ARG A 590 19.33 2.36 19.81
N VAL A 591 18.35 2.61 20.68
CA VAL A 591 17.25 1.69 21.00
C VAL A 591 15.97 2.24 20.40
N SER A 592 15.26 1.44 19.64
CA SER A 592 13.95 1.81 19.08
C SER A 592 12.91 0.76 19.46
N GLY A 593 11.69 1.20 19.72
CA GLY A 593 10.55 0.34 20.01
C GLY A 593 9.34 0.78 19.21
N ALA A 594 8.50 -0.16 18.85
CA ALA A 594 7.21 0.08 18.22
C ALA A 594 6.14 -0.80 18.88
N LEU A 595 4.94 -0.26 19.05
CA LEU A 595 3.74 -0.98 19.51
C LEU A 595 2.62 -0.70 18.52
N THR A 596 1.99 -1.76 18.03
CA THR A 596 0.74 -1.68 17.26
C THR A 596 -0.34 -2.47 17.99
N ALA A 597 -1.46 -1.82 18.30
CA ALA A 597 -2.64 -2.44 18.88
C ALA A 597 -3.85 -2.19 17.99
N VAL A 598 -4.62 -3.25 17.72
CA VAL A 598 -5.75 -3.27 16.80
C VAL A 598 -6.93 -3.93 17.48
N SER A 599 -8.12 -3.34 17.38
CA SER A 599 -9.35 -3.95 17.90
C SER A 599 -9.82 -5.12 17.03
N GLU A 600 -10.81 -5.87 17.53
CA GLU A 600 -11.45 -6.96 16.77
C GLU A 600 -12.05 -6.49 15.45
N GLN A 601 -12.21 -7.42 14.49
CA GLN A 601 -12.75 -7.17 13.16
C GLN A 601 -13.75 -8.26 12.76
N VAL A 602 -14.70 -7.92 11.87
CA VAL A 602 -15.56 -8.90 11.18
C VAL A 602 -14.70 -9.69 10.19
N LEU A 603 -14.96 -10.98 10.04
CA LEU A 603 -14.26 -11.83 9.06
C LEU A 603 -14.61 -11.41 7.63
N ASP A 604 -13.69 -11.65 6.71
CA ASP A 604 -13.96 -11.54 5.29
C ASP A 604 -15.09 -12.48 4.85
N ASN A 605 -15.89 -12.08 3.88
CA ASN A 605 -17.07 -12.80 3.37
C ASN A 605 -18.17 -13.03 4.45
N ASP A 606 -18.24 -12.21 5.49
CA ASP A 606 -19.33 -12.24 6.49
C ASP A 606 -20.01 -10.87 6.62
N GLU A 607 -20.39 -10.26 5.48
CA GLU A 607 -21.06 -8.96 5.40
C GLU A 607 -22.32 -8.88 6.27
N PRO A 608 -23.16 -9.94 6.34
CA PRO A 608 -24.32 -9.96 7.24
C PRO A 608 -23.96 -10.11 8.71
N ASP A 609 -22.69 -10.40 9.04
CA ASP A 609 -22.22 -10.62 10.41
C ASP A 609 -22.98 -11.72 11.13
N THR A 610 -23.13 -12.87 10.47
CA THR A 610 -23.94 -14.00 10.94
C THR A 610 -23.14 -15.12 11.55
N LEU A 611 -21.82 -15.16 11.32
CA LEU A 611 -20.97 -16.22 11.86
C LEU A 611 -20.80 -16.10 13.39
N GLY A 612 -21.02 -14.91 13.98
CA GLY A 612 -20.86 -14.65 15.41
C GLY A 612 -19.42 -14.80 15.89
N ARG A 613 -18.45 -14.67 14.97
CA ARG A 613 -17.01 -14.78 15.22
C ARG A 613 -16.32 -13.52 14.73
N ARG A 614 -15.17 -13.22 15.35
CA ARG A 614 -14.34 -12.06 15.02
C ARG A 614 -12.89 -12.50 14.81
N ILE A 615 -12.17 -11.75 14.00
CA ILE A 615 -10.71 -11.69 14.11
C ILE A 615 -10.43 -11.02 15.47
N PRO A 616 -9.76 -11.68 16.42
CA PRO A 616 -9.53 -11.11 17.75
C PRO A 616 -8.65 -9.85 17.65
N GLY A 617 -8.89 -8.89 18.55
CA GLY A 617 -7.96 -7.78 18.73
C GLY A 617 -6.58 -8.28 19.17
N TYR A 618 -5.54 -7.58 18.78
CA TYR A 618 -4.16 -7.95 19.10
C TYR A 618 -3.29 -6.73 19.41
N GLY A 619 -2.21 -6.96 20.16
CA GLY A 619 -1.16 -5.99 20.42
C GLY A 619 0.20 -6.62 20.18
N VAL A 620 1.02 -6.02 19.34
CA VAL A 620 2.37 -6.51 18.99
C VAL A 620 3.38 -5.41 19.26
N ALA A 621 4.45 -5.75 20.00
CA ALA A 621 5.56 -4.87 20.30
C ALA A 621 6.85 -5.40 19.67
N ASP A 622 7.63 -4.49 19.07
CA ASP A 622 8.88 -4.77 18.40
C ASP A 622 9.99 -3.91 19.00
N LEU A 623 11.21 -4.45 19.09
CA LEU A 623 12.39 -3.77 19.59
C LEU A 623 13.54 -3.87 18.58
N LYS A 624 14.32 -2.79 18.45
CA LYS A 624 15.55 -2.73 17.66
C LYS A 624 16.66 -2.09 18.49
N LEU A 625 17.78 -2.77 18.56
CA LEU A 625 19.03 -2.23 19.09
C LEU A 625 20.01 -2.06 17.92
N ALA A 626 20.50 -0.86 17.71
CA ALA A 626 21.46 -0.55 16.64
C ALA A 626 22.72 0.09 17.20
N GLN A 627 23.88 -0.39 16.76
CA GLN A 627 25.20 0.15 17.10
C GLN A 627 25.93 0.58 15.82
N SER A 628 26.29 1.85 15.73
CA SER A 628 27.07 2.41 14.62
C SER A 628 28.56 2.31 14.90
N PHE A 629 29.33 2.02 13.85
CA PHE A 629 30.79 1.95 13.83
C PHE A 629 31.34 2.85 12.72
N SER A 630 32.66 3.02 12.66
CA SER A 630 33.28 3.78 11.56
C SER A 630 33.13 3.13 10.19
N TRP A 631 32.93 1.81 10.14
CA TRP A 631 32.78 1.02 8.92
C TRP A 631 31.32 0.72 8.54
N GLY A 632 30.34 1.03 9.43
CA GLY A 632 28.94 0.69 9.18
C GLY A 632 28.11 0.57 10.45
N ARG A 633 27.07 -0.27 10.42
CA ARG A 633 26.10 -0.43 11.49
C ARG A 633 25.73 -1.90 11.69
N LEU A 634 25.66 -2.34 12.94
CA LEU A 634 25.06 -3.61 13.34
C LEU A 634 23.72 -3.33 14.01
N ALA A 635 22.72 -4.16 13.75
CA ALA A 635 21.45 -4.07 14.45
C ALA A 635 20.88 -5.46 14.79
N MET A 636 20.20 -5.53 15.93
CA MET A 636 19.41 -6.67 16.38
C MET A 636 17.96 -6.23 16.44
N VAL A 637 17.07 -7.00 15.83
CA VAL A 637 15.61 -6.74 15.84
C VAL A 637 14.90 -7.93 16.45
N LEU A 638 14.10 -7.67 17.48
CA LEU A 638 13.21 -8.62 18.13
C LEU A 638 11.78 -8.21 17.84
N ASN A 639 11.11 -8.91 16.91
CA ASN A 639 9.71 -8.68 16.60
C ASN A 639 8.80 -9.55 17.48
N ASN A 640 7.60 -9.04 17.74
CA ASN A 640 6.60 -9.69 18.59
C ASN A 640 7.20 -10.13 19.94
N VAL A 641 7.76 -9.17 20.69
CA VAL A 641 8.51 -9.39 21.94
C VAL A 641 7.78 -10.28 22.94
N PHE A 642 6.44 -10.13 23.01
CA PHE A 642 5.58 -10.86 23.96
C PHE A 642 5.10 -12.22 23.43
N ASP A 643 5.55 -12.66 22.26
CA ASP A 643 5.16 -13.92 21.60
C ASP A 643 3.64 -14.06 21.45
N GLN A 644 2.96 -12.95 21.13
CA GLN A 644 1.51 -12.91 20.91
C GLN A 644 1.12 -13.85 19.77
N LYS A 645 0.17 -14.72 20.03
CA LYS A 645 -0.45 -15.59 19.01
C LYS A 645 -1.59 -14.82 18.35
N TYR A 646 -1.45 -14.50 17.07
CA TYR A 646 -2.41 -13.66 16.36
C TYR A 646 -2.46 -13.97 14.86
N TYR A 647 -3.45 -13.40 14.21
CA TYR A 647 -3.60 -13.33 12.76
C TYR A 647 -4.31 -12.02 12.39
N THR A 648 -4.04 -11.52 11.20
CA THR A 648 -4.62 -10.26 10.70
C THR A 648 -5.68 -10.49 9.64
N TYR A 649 -5.89 -11.76 9.24
CA TYR A 649 -6.84 -12.14 8.23
C TYR A 649 -7.54 -13.45 8.60
N ALA A 650 -8.84 -13.47 8.39
CA ALA A 650 -9.68 -14.66 8.45
C ALA A 650 -10.85 -14.51 7.49
N VAL A 651 -11.28 -15.61 6.88
CA VAL A 651 -12.31 -15.64 5.86
C VAL A 651 -13.34 -16.71 6.13
N ARG A 652 -14.63 -16.37 5.98
CA ARG A 652 -15.75 -17.31 6.05
C ARG A 652 -15.74 -18.24 4.85
N SER A 653 -16.00 -19.53 5.08
CA SER A 653 -16.11 -20.51 3.98
C SER A 653 -17.33 -20.22 3.12
N GLN A 654 -17.12 -20.25 1.81
CA GLN A 654 -18.20 -20.15 0.81
C GLN A 654 -18.91 -21.49 0.57
N PHE A 655 -18.32 -22.63 1.00
CA PHE A 655 -18.86 -23.97 0.73
C PHE A 655 -19.49 -24.64 1.97
N THR A 656 -19.14 -24.21 3.19
CA THR A 656 -19.56 -24.86 4.42
C THR A 656 -20.02 -23.87 5.46
N ALA A 657 -21.30 -23.90 5.78
CA ALA A 657 -21.87 -23.04 6.82
C ALA A 657 -21.16 -23.25 8.19
N GLY A 658 -20.90 -22.14 8.89
CA GLY A 658 -20.23 -22.16 10.20
C GLY A 658 -18.73 -22.46 10.19
N ARG A 659 -18.11 -22.72 9.01
CA ARG A 659 -16.67 -22.90 8.84
C ARG A 659 -16.01 -21.58 8.45
N TYR A 660 -14.78 -21.38 8.91
CA TYR A 660 -13.92 -20.26 8.50
C TYR A 660 -12.45 -20.68 8.55
N ALA A 661 -11.61 -19.95 7.87
CA ALA A 661 -10.17 -20.13 7.84
C ALA A 661 -9.46 -18.92 8.45
N VAL A 662 -8.42 -19.16 9.25
CA VAL A 662 -7.56 -18.14 9.84
C VAL A 662 -6.14 -18.30 9.31
N TYR A 663 -5.38 -17.20 9.24
CA TYR A 663 -4.02 -17.19 8.68
C TYR A 663 -3.00 -16.83 9.77
N PRO A 664 -2.43 -17.82 10.47
CA PRO A 664 -1.56 -17.59 11.63
C PRO A 664 -0.26 -16.90 11.24
N LEU A 665 0.10 -15.85 11.99
CA LEU A 665 1.35 -15.13 11.84
C LEU A 665 2.42 -15.61 12.83
N PRO A 666 3.71 -15.30 12.55
CA PRO A 666 4.81 -15.67 13.42
C PRO A 666 4.64 -15.15 14.86
N GLY A 667 5.04 -15.95 15.83
CA GLY A 667 5.31 -15.49 17.19
C GLY A 667 6.58 -14.63 17.25
N ARG A 668 7.32 -14.69 18.34
CA ARG A 668 8.57 -13.97 18.50
C ARG A 668 9.62 -14.37 17.46
N THR A 669 10.24 -13.37 16.80
CA THR A 669 11.33 -13.60 15.84
C THR A 669 12.51 -12.70 16.15
N LEU A 670 13.72 -13.22 15.91
CA LEU A 670 14.97 -12.50 16.07
C LEU A 670 15.66 -12.40 14.72
N SER A 671 16.23 -11.23 14.43
CA SER A 671 17.14 -11.04 13.29
C SER A 671 18.34 -10.17 13.67
N LEU A 672 19.47 -10.45 13.01
CA LEU A 672 20.72 -9.68 13.09
C LEU A 672 21.00 -9.10 11.71
N THR A 673 21.35 -7.83 11.67
CA THR A 673 21.61 -7.07 10.44
C THR A 673 22.97 -6.43 10.51
N ALA A 674 23.70 -6.46 9.41
CA ALA A 674 24.94 -5.71 9.21
C ALA A 674 24.80 -4.82 7.97
N GLU A 675 25.15 -3.56 8.09
CA GLU A 675 25.25 -2.58 7.01
C GLU A 675 26.68 -2.05 6.97
N VAL A 676 27.32 -2.10 5.80
CA VAL A 676 28.70 -1.72 5.60
C VAL A 676 28.80 -0.70 4.49
N ALA A 677 29.41 0.45 4.77
CA ALA A 677 29.85 1.37 3.74
C ALA A 677 31.18 0.87 3.14
N LEU A 678 31.16 0.55 1.85
CA LEU A 678 32.35 0.13 1.11
C LEU A 678 33.00 1.40 0.56
N ARG A 679 34.21 1.69 1.01
CA ARG A 679 34.98 2.90 0.61
C ARG A 679 35.87 2.61 -0.60
#